data_fb2b84a304cd6944137394fe72d48a91
#
_entry.id   fb2b84a304cd6944137394fe72d48a91
#
_cell.length_a   1.000
_cell.length_b   1.000
_cell.length_c   1.000
_cell.angle_alpha   90.00
_cell.angle_beta   90.00
_cell.angle_gamma   90.00
#
_symmetry.space_group_name_H-M   'P 1'
#
loop_
_entity.id
_entity.type
_entity.pdbx_description
1 polymer ?
#
loop_
_entity_poly.entity_id
_entity_poly.type
_entity_poly.pdbx_seq_one_letter_code
_entity_poly.pdbx_strand_id
1 'polypeptide(L)'
;MAAIVVGVPSSASEQESPVCAFSSSLLPVYGRYMRALEVQGDVLHGTAPEATGRYAVLSGSALLWAGESGQSFEFKVPRGCRQLYLLGSVESAWPQLEWCSSDEESLAEAASEPTLDAAAYGMKADGSDAGAALRRAISDARALVAAGARTVRISIPHGTYHFYPSGAQPMSLYISNHDQQDFLPVGIPLVDVQHIVLEGQGSTFMFHGLMQPMLIMDSSHVTCRNISFDYATPFYAEGKIVAIEDGKTTLEIPERFSWCVEDGKFYTRGEGWQVRAATALGFHADGRMVATGRAGDAYWGSKATQVGRNRVQFEQDARQLGFDVGQILVLRIWNRPYPAMVLHQAEKTLLENVRFHSSQGMALLAQMSRDVTIRGGGCVRGDARVHTAGADATHFSNCGGHISVQDALYEGMMDDAINVHSTCLSIEKVLSPHRVELRFMHPQAVGFDVFPVGSSLQFIKGKTLENHPSLGKAVAVERVDEHTVRLTLEKPLPAGIGVGDAVENAAFYPSVDFSRNIVRANRARGTLFTTPEPVLVEGNQFIGSSGSAILLAGDAQGWYESGRCRNVIIRNNLFEHNLICRYQFTEGIISIYPEVKEPEQQQVRYHENILIENNTFITHRVPLVYAISADNIIFRNNRVTVDDKYAPMHGGRPFILKHCGRFESDAAAPASE
;
A
#
# COMPACT_ATOMS: atom_id res chain seq x y z
N MET A 1 -20.94 -1.65 -19.39
CA MET A 1 -20.52 -0.34 -18.85
C MET A 1 -19.13 -0.07 -19.34
N ALA A 2 -18.94 1.04 -19.77
CA ALA A 2 -18.01 1.31 -20.81
C ALA A 2 -17.09 2.50 -20.49
N ALA A 3 -15.89 2.62 -20.93
CA ALA A 3 -14.89 3.64 -20.71
C ALA A 3 -14.25 4.18 -21.97
N ILE A 4 -13.87 5.38 -22.06
CA ILE A 4 -13.29 6.08 -23.20
C ILE A 4 -12.01 6.80 -22.82
N VAL A 5 -11.04 6.92 -23.66
CA VAL A 5 -9.74 7.53 -23.45
C VAL A 5 -9.39 8.50 -24.56
N VAL A 6 -8.95 9.69 -24.31
CA VAL A 6 -8.63 10.70 -25.32
C VAL A 6 -7.39 11.55 -24.99
N GLY A 7 -6.31 11.55 -25.74
CA GLY A 7 -5.18 12.46 -25.65
C GLY A 7 -4.64 12.93 -27.02
N VAL A 8 -4.48 14.20 -27.33
CA VAL A 8 -3.88 14.72 -28.56
C VAL A 8 -2.61 15.50 -28.29
N PRO A 9 -1.50 15.22 -28.95
CA PRO A 9 -0.42 16.19 -29.04
C PRO A 9 -0.78 17.25 -30.09
N SER A 10 -0.70 18.51 -29.72
CA SER A 10 -0.71 19.58 -30.71
C SER A 10 0.57 19.46 -31.56
N SER A 11 0.40 19.14 -32.84
CA SER A 11 1.45 19.17 -33.86
C SER A 11 2.65 18.22 -33.65
N ALA A 12 2.53 16.97 -34.00
CA ALA A 12 3.51 16.16 -34.73
C ALA A 12 3.08 14.70 -34.74
N SER A 13 3.05 14.10 -35.93
CA SER A 13 2.91 12.68 -36.25
C SER A 13 2.04 11.85 -35.29
N GLU A 14 0.85 11.53 -35.71
CA GLU A 14 -0.02 10.51 -35.14
C GLU A 14 0.75 9.19 -35.06
N GLN A 15 1.27 8.86 -33.86
CA GLN A 15 1.74 7.50 -33.58
C GLN A 15 0.59 6.77 -32.90
N GLU A 16 -0.10 5.98 -33.68
CA GLU A 16 -1.03 4.99 -33.18
C GLU A 16 -0.25 3.90 -32.45
N SER A 17 -0.40 3.85 -31.14
CA SER A 17 0.22 2.80 -30.33
C SER A 17 -0.75 1.64 -30.16
N PRO A 18 -0.32 0.38 -30.31
CA PRO A 18 -1.17 -0.77 -30.03
C PRO A 18 -1.61 -0.75 -28.55
N VAL A 19 -2.82 -1.16 -28.29
CA VAL A 19 -3.46 -1.14 -26.98
C VAL A 19 -2.68 -2.05 -26.02
N CYS A 20 -2.31 -1.53 -24.88
CA CYS A 20 -1.62 -2.29 -23.85
C CYS A 20 -2.57 -3.25 -23.10
N ALA A 21 -2.01 -4.21 -22.32
CA ALA A 21 -2.76 -5.28 -21.65
C ALA A 21 -3.81 -4.79 -20.63
N PHE A 22 -3.83 -3.50 -20.25
CA PHE A 22 -4.88 -2.91 -19.42
C PHE A 22 -6.27 -3.06 -20.01
N SER A 23 -6.34 -3.03 -21.30
CA SER A 23 -7.56 -3.25 -22.04
C SER A 23 -7.80 -4.73 -22.35
N SER A 24 -7.00 -5.68 -21.83
CA SER A 24 -7.14 -7.09 -22.21
C SER A 24 -8.49 -7.69 -21.80
N SER A 25 -9.12 -7.23 -20.74
CA SER A 25 -10.52 -7.56 -20.44
C SER A 25 -11.53 -6.77 -21.27
N LEU A 26 -11.14 -5.59 -21.76
CA LEU A 26 -11.94 -4.71 -22.61
C LEU A 26 -11.61 -4.89 -24.10
N LEU A 27 -10.39 -5.32 -24.45
CA LEU A 27 -9.95 -5.59 -25.82
C LEU A 27 -10.88 -6.52 -26.61
N PRO A 28 -11.39 -7.64 -26.07
CA PRO A 28 -12.36 -8.45 -26.76
C PRO A 28 -13.68 -7.75 -27.02
N VAL A 29 -13.96 -6.67 -26.25
CA VAL A 29 -15.23 -5.93 -26.28
C VAL A 29 -15.12 -4.64 -27.09
N TYR A 30 -14.02 -3.86 -26.94
CA TYR A 30 -13.90 -2.50 -27.45
C TYR A 30 -12.79 -2.27 -28.47
N GLY A 31 -11.82 -3.17 -28.63
CA GLY A 31 -10.90 -3.14 -29.76
C GLY A 31 -9.42 -2.98 -29.46
N ARG A 32 -8.61 -2.81 -30.50
CA ARG A 32 -7.15 -2.96 -30.52
C ARG A 32 -6.38 -1.64 -30.61
N TYR A 33 -7.07 -0.53 -30.79
CA TYR A 33 -6.45 0.77 -31.08
C TYR A 33 -6.74 1.76 -29.96
N MET A 34 -5.77 2.59 -29.66
CA MET A 34 -5.86 3.61 -28.63
C MET A 34 -5.30 4.93 -29.13
N ARG A 35 -6.03 6.02 -28.89
CA ARG A 35 -5.62 7.38 -29.21
C ARG A 35 -5.67 8.27 -27.97
N ALA A 36 -4.60 9.01 -27.71
CA ALA A 36 -4.46 9.92 -26.58
C ALA A 36 -4.82 11.37 -26.90
N LEU A 37 -5.53 12.16 -26.04
CA LEU A 37 -5.91 13.57 -26.23
C LEU A 37 -5.56 14.40 -24.98
N GLU A 38 -4.99 15.58 -25.13
CA GLU A 38 -4.90 16.55 -24.04
C GLU A 38 -6.28 17.10 -23.67
N VAL A 39 -6.54 17.22 -22.38
CA VAL A 39 -7.77 17.81 -21.87
C VAL A 39 -7.76 19.32 -22.13
N GLN A 40 -8.70 19.79 -22.92
CA GLN A 40 -8.84 21.21 -23.31
C GLN A 40 -10.06 21.88 -22.69
N GLY A 41 -10.94 21.13 -22.06
CA GLY A 41 -12.16 21.59 -21.41
C GLY A 41 -12.59 20.64 -20.30
N ASP A 42 -13.67 20.93 -19.63
CA ASP A 42 -14.20 20.11 -18.53
C ASP A 42 -15.42 19.26 -18.93
N VAL A 43 -15.91 19.41 -20.15
CA VAL A 43 -16.93 18.56 -20.76
C VAL A 43 -16.45 18.07 -22.11
N LEU A 44 -16.57 16.79 -22.39
CA LEU A 44 -16.26 16.19 -23.68
C LEU A 44 -17.53 15.64 -24.33
N HIS A 45 -17.83 16.14 -25.51
CA HIS A 45 -18.85 15.60 -26.40
C HIS A 45 -18.22 14.78 -27.51
N GLY A 46 -18.92 13.77 -27.96
CA GLY A 46 -18.48 13.02 -29.12
C GLY A 46 -19.59 12.15 -29.71
N THR A 47 -19.38 11.73 -30.92
CA THR A 47 -20.23 10.76 -31.60
C THR A 47 -19.36 9.66 -32.16
N ALA A 48 -19.63 8.42 -31.76
CA ALA A 48 -18.93 7.27 -32.31
C ALA A 48 -19.19 7.15 -33.81
N PRO A 49 -18.16 6.83 -34.63
CA PRO A 49 -18.32 6.71 -36.09
C PRO A 49 -19.40 5.70 -36.48
N GLU A 50 -20.01 5.88 -37.65
CA GLU A 50 -21.00 4.94 -38.20
C GLU A 50 -20.39 3.58 -38.61
N ALA A 51 -19.07 3.51 -38.73
CA ALA A 51 -18.40 2.23 -39.00
C ALA A 51 -18.63 1.27 -37.82
N THR A 52 -19.04 0.04 -38.15
CA THR A 52 -19.32 -1.01 -37.13
C THR A 52 -18.13 -1.20 -36.18
N GLY A 53 -18.28 -0.72 -34.94
CA GLY A 53 -17.23 -0.79 -33.94
C GLY A 53 -17.74 -0.49 -32.54
N ARG A 54 -16.90 -0.77 -31.55
CA ARG A 54 -17.12 -0.44 -30.15
C ARG A 54 -16.04 0.52 -29.71
N TYR A 55 -16.42 1.48 -28.92
CA TYR A 55 -15.56 2.56 -28.47
C TYR A 55 -15.69 2.76 -26.97
N ALA A 56 -14.66 3.27 -26.38
CA ALA A 56 -14.60 3.43 -24.94
C ALA A 56 -13.73 4.64 -24.50
N VAL A 57 -14.03 5.38 -23.41
CA VAL A 57 -13.27 6.56 -22.85
C VAL A 57 -12.79 6.30 -21.41
N LEU A 58 -11.49 6.41 -21.08
CA LEU A 58 -10.86 6.22 -19.77
C LEU A 58 -10.11 7.50 -19.31
N SER A 59 -10.10 7.73 -18.02
CA SER A 59 -9.14 8.60 -17.34
C SER A 59 -8.25 7.74 -16.48
N GLY A 60 -6.99 7.55 -16.87
CA GLY A 60 -6.15 6.53 -16.24
C GLY A 60 -6.78 5.13 -16.39
N SER A 61 -7.10 4.46 -15.28
CA SER A 61 -7.83 3.19 -15.25
C SER A 61 -9.34 3.33 -15.12
N ALA A 62 -9.84 4.55 -14.90
CA ALA A 62 -11.26 4.79 -14.69
C ALA A 62 -12.05 4.81 -16.00
N LEU A 63 -13.08 3.98 -16.05
CA LEU A 63 -14.01 3.85 -17.16
C LEU A 63 -15.02 5.02 -17.12
N LEU A 64 -14.99 5.94 -18.12
CA LEU A 64 -15.90 7.07 -18.18
C LEU A 64 -17.12 6.82 -19.08
N TRP A 65 -16.94 6.21 -20.23
CA TRP A 65 -18.06 5.82 -21.12
C TRP A 65 -17.68 4.66 -22.06
N ALA A 66 -18.64 3.97 -22.66
CA ALA A 66 -18.52 3.16 -23.87
C ALA A 66 -19.85 2.95 -24.57
N GLY A 67 -19.73 2.78 -25.87
CA GLY A 67 -20.83 2.58 -26.74
C GLY A 67 -20.47 1.89 -28.04
N GLU A 68 -21.47 1.71 -28.86
CA GLU A 68 -21.35 1.16 -30.22
C GLU A 68 -21.42 2.29 -31.26
N SER A 69 -21.09 1.96 -32.50
CA SER A 69 -21.14 2.90 -33.64
C SER A 69 -22.42 3.73 -33.70
N GLY A 70 -22.28 5.01 -34.02
CA GLY A 70 -23.37 5.97 -34.14
C GLY A 70 -23.91 6.55 -32.83
N GLN A 71 -23.47 6.10 -31.67
CA GLN A 71 -23.90 6.64 -30.38
C GLN A 71 -23.16 7.94 -30.04
N SER A 72 -23.90 8.96 -29.68
CA SER A 72 -23.35 10.20 -29.12
C SER A 72 -23.14 10.08 -27.61
N PHE A 73 -22.18 10.81 -27.10
CA PHE A 73 -21.87 10.87 -25.69
C PHE A 73 -21.51 12.26 -25.22
N GLU A 74 -21.77 12.49 -23.96
CA GLU A 74 -21.34 13.66 -23.21
C GLU A 74 -20.98 13.25 -21.80
N PHE A 75 -19.87 13.73 -21.26
CA PHE A 75 -19.53 13.55 -19.84
C PHE A 75 -18.60 14.65 -19.33
N LYS A 76 -18.69 14.94 -18.04
CA LYS A 76 -17.77 15.83 -17.36
C LYS A 76 -16.43 15.14 -17.16
N VAL A 77 -15.36 15.82 -17.55
CA VAL A 77 -14.00 15.35 -17.36
C VAL A 77 -13.65 15.46 -15.87
N PRO A 78 -13.08 14.41 -15.24
CA PRO A 78 -12.68 14.51 -13.85
C PRO A 78 -11.70 15.67 -13.61
N ARG A 79 -11.89 16.45 -12.54
CA ARG A 79 -11.00 17.55 -12.18
C ARG A 79 -9.57 17.06 -12.00
N GLY A 80 -8.62 17.80 -12.59
CA GLY A 80 -7.19 17.45 -12.54
C GLY A 80 -6.76 16.40 -13.58
N CYS A 81 -7.68 15.88 -14.39
CA CYS A 81 -7.35 15.04 -15.51
C CYS A 81 -6.67 15.88 -16.60
N ARG A 82 -5.45 15.53 -16.97
CA ARG A 82 -4.69 16.21 -18.05
C ARG A 82 -4.74 15.43 -19.35
N GLN A 83 -5.09 14.17 -19.29
CA GLN A 83 -5.08 13.24 -20.41
C GLN A 83 -6.23 12.23 -20.30
N LEU A 84 -6.98 12.11 -21.38
CA LEU A 84 -7.96 11.07 -21.58
C LEU A 84 -7.48 10.19 -22.73
N TYR A 85 -8.03 9.00 -22.93
CA TYR A 85 -7.60 8.07 -23.98
C TYR A 85 -8.80 7.42 -24.70
N LEU A 86 -8.91 7.30 -25.93
CA LEU A 86 -9.96 6.69 -26.73
C LEU A 86 -9.58 5.29 -27.20
N LEU A 87 -10.41 4.32 -26.96
CA LEU A 87 -10.28 2.96 -27.51
C LEU A 87 -11.22 2.74 -28.68
N GLY A 88 -10.74 2.13 -29.73
CA GLY A 88 -11.56 1.80 -30.89
C GLY A 88 -11.25 0.41 -31.46
N SER A 89 -12.26 -0.25 -32.01
CA SER A 89 -12.08 -1.54 -32.67
C SER A 89 -11.64 -1.42 -34.14
N VAL A 90 -11.64 -0.21 -34.70
CA VAL A 90 -11.30 0.09 -36.10
C VAL A 90 -10.23 1.17 -36.15
N GLU A 91 -9.12 0.91 -36.82
CA GLU A 91 -7.92 1.76 -36.88
C GLU A 91 -8.15 3.12 -37.56
N SER A 92 -9.02 3.17 -38.54
CA SER A 92 -9.27 4.35 -39.40
C SER A 92 -10.49 5.18 -39.04
N ALA A 93 -11.24 4.78 -38.02
CA ALA A 93 -12.50 5.43 -37.64
C ALA A 93 -12.47 5.89 -36.17
N TRP A 94 -12.25 7.17 -35.97
CA TRP A 94 -12.26 7.81 -34.65
C TRP A 94 -13.49 8.71 -34.49
N PRO A 95 -14.04 8.83 -33.25
CA PRO A 95 -15.11 9.78 -32.94
C PRO A 95 -14.75 11.22 -33.30
N GLN A 96 -15.70 11.97 -33.78
CA GLN A 96 -15.61 13.44 -33.79
C GLN A 96 -15.82 13.93 -32.36
N LEU A 97 -14.91 14.78 -31.88
CA LEU A 97 -14.85 15.21 -30.49
C LEU A 97 -14.90 16.73 -30.42
N GLU A 98 -15.71 17.25 -29.51
CA GLU A 98 -15.79 18.67 -29.20
C GLU A 98 -15.58 18.89 -27.71
N TRP A 99 -14.74 19.87 -27.37
CA TRP A 99 -14.52 20.30 -26.01
C TRP A 99 -15.40 21.49 -25.70
N CYS A 100 -16.20 21.40 -24.64
CA CYS A 100 -16.94 22.53 -24.10
C CYS A 100 -16.44 22.84 -22.70
N SER A 101 -16.30 24.09 -22.34
CA SER A 101 -16.32 24.48 -20.95
C SER A 101 -17.76 24.27 -20.48
N SER A 102 -17.98 23.55 -19.37
CA SER A 102 -19.28 23.64 -18.69
C SER A 102 -19.52 25.15 -18.49
N ASP A 103 -20.59 25.67 -19.05
CA ASP A 103 -20.96 27.05 -18.76
C ASP A 103 -20.76 27.29 -17.28
N GLU A 104 -20.06 28.37 -16.95
CA GLU A 104 -20.03 28.93 -15.62
C GLU A 104 -21.49 29.12 -15.15
N GLU A 105 -22.14 28.01 -14.75
CA GLU A 105 -23.23 28.14 -13.80
C GLU A 105 -22.59 28.76 -12.57
N SER A 106 -22.61 30.07 -12.62
CA SER A 106 -22.31 30.99 -11.55
C SER A 106 -21.16 30.45 -10.66
N LEU A 107 -20.01 31.05 -10.83
CA LEU A 107 -19.28 31.54 -9.67
C LEU A 107 -20.25 32.45 -8.88
N ALA A 108 -21.40 31.89 -8.46
CA ALA A 108 -22.15 32.36 -7.33
C ALA A 108 -21.14 32.30 -6.22
N GLU A 109 -20.67 33.45 -5.80
CA GLU A 109 -19.79 33.80 -4.72
C GLU A 109 -19.30 32.54 -4.03
N ALA A 110 -18.04 32.14 -4.27
CA ALA A 110 -17.40 31.12 -3.48
C ALA A 110 -17.47 31.64 -2.04
N ALA A 111 -18.53 31.30 -1.33
CA ALA A 111 -18.65 31.51 0.09
C ALA A 111 -17.36 30.89 0.64
N SER A 112 -16.46 31.74 1.12
CA SER A 112 -15.11 31.34 1.56
C SER A 112 -15.31 30.15 2.49
N GLU A 113 -14.69 29.00 2.17
CA GLU A 113 -14.80 27.81 3.00
C GLU A 113 -14.53 28.23 4.44
N PRO A 114 -15.45 28.00 5.41
CA PRO A 114 -15.24 28.40 6.79
C PRO A 114 -13.91 27.86 7.27
N THR A 115 -13.08 28.75 7.79
CA THR A 115 -11.74 28.37 8.30
C THR A 115 -11.69 28.60 9.79
N LEU A 116 -11.40 27.53 10.54
CA LEU A 116 -11.18 27.55 11.98
C LEU A 116 -9.68 27.58 12.24
N ASP A 117 -9.21 28.58 12.96
CA ASP A 117 -7.82 28.67 13.41
C ASP A 117 -7.63 27.82 14.68
N ALA A 118 -6.84 26.77 14.61
CA ALA A 118 -6.57 25.88 15.76
C ALA A 118 -5.94 26.63 16.96
N ALA A 119 -5.21 27.71 16.71
CA ALA A 119 -4.66 28.55 17.79
C ALA A 119 -5.77 29.23 18.61
N ALA A 120 -6.89 29.62 17.99
CA ALA A 120 -8.03 30.20 18.70
C ALA A 120 -8.70 29.21 19.68
N TYR A 121 -8.51 27.90 19.45
CA TYR A 121 -8.94 26.83 20.35
C TYR A 121 -7.92 26.53 21.44
N GLY A 122 -6.80 27.24 21.48
CA GLY A 122 -5.73 27.07 22.46
C GLY A 122 -4.68 26.02 22.07
N MET A 123 -4.60 25.63 20.79
CA MET A 123 -3.51 24.79 20.28
C MET A 123 -2.21 25.59 20.26
N LYS A 124 -1.16 25.11 20.93
CA LYS A 124 0.11 25.82 21.11
C LYS A 124 1.31 24.94 20.75
N ALA A 125 2.33 25.55 20.16
CA ALA A 125 3.60 24.90 19.85
C ALA A 125 4.63 25.15 20.99
N ASP A 126 4.23 24.90 22.24
CA ASP A 126 5.03 25.18 23.45
C ASP A 126 5.36 23.92 24.28
N GLY A 127 5.11 22.73 23.72
CA GLY A 127 5.30 21.45 24.39
C GLY A 127 4.09 20.98 25.20
N SER A 128 3.05 21.79 25.36
CA SER A 128 1.79 21.36 25.98
C SER A 128 0.99 20.43 25.09
N ASP A 129 0.04 19.65 25.67
CA ASP A 129 -0.81 18.75 24.89
C ASP A 129 -1.78 19.51 23.98
N ALA A 130 -1.66 19.29 22.69
CA ALA A 130 -2.48 19.90 21.66
C ALA A 130 -3.83 19.16 21.42
N GLY A 131 -3.97 17.94 21.92
CA GLY A 131 -5.07 17.04 21.59
C GLY A 131 -6.46 17.61 21.91
N ALA A 132 -6.64 18.17 23.11
CA ALA A 132 -7.93 18.73 23.52
C ALA A 132 -8.35 19.96 22.69
N ALA A 133 -7.38 20.81 22.30
CA ALA A 133 -7.64 21.99 21.47
C ALA A 133 -8.09 21.56 20.05
N LEU A 134 -7.36 20.65 19.45
CA LEU A 134 -7.68 20.16 18.11
C LEU A 134 -9.04 19.43 18.05
N ARG A 135 -9.37 18.61 19.06
CA ARG A 135 -10.69 17.97 19.16
C ARG A 135 -11.84 18.97 19.24
N ARG A 136 -11.69 20.10 19.93
CA ARG A 136 -12.71 21.17 19.92
C ARG A 136 -12.88 21.78 18.53
N ALA A 137 -11.79 22.07 17.84
CA ALA A 137 -11.85 22.57 16.46
C ALA A 137 -12.53 21.57 15.51
N ILE A 138 -12.24 20.27 15.65
CA ILE A 138 -12.89 19.20 14.88
C ILE A 138 -14.40 19.14 15.18
N SER A 139 -14.80 19.26 16.45
CA SER A 139 -16.21 19.28 16.85
C SER A 139 -16.97 20.45 16.25
N ASP A 140 -16.39 21.65 16.26
CA ASP A 140 -17.01 22.83 15.67
C ASP A 140 -17.04 22.76 14.14
N ALA A 141 -15.99 22.21 13.51
CA ALA A 141 -15.98 21.96 12.06
C ALA A 141 -17.11 21.01 11.65
N ARG A 142 -17.32 19.93 12.41
CA ARG A 142 -18.43 18.98 12.21
C ARG A 142 -19.80 19.69 12.36
N ALA A 143 -19.95 20.55 13.36
CA ALA A 143 -21.18 21.32 13.55
C ALA A 143 -21.46 22.29 12.39
N LEU A 144 -20.43 22.95 11.86
CA LEU A 144 -20.58 23.82 10.69
C LEU A 144 -20.97 23.05 9.43
N VAL A 145 -20.40 21.88 9.19
CA VAL A 145 -20.81 21.01 8.07
C VAL A 145 -22.27 20.57 8.24
N ALA A 146 -22.67 20.15 9.46
CA ALA A 146 -24.04 19.77 9.77
C ALA A 146 -25.03 20.95 9.60
N ALA A 147 -24.56 22.19 9.79
CA ALA A 147 -25.31 23.42 9.54
C ALA A 147 -25.34 23.86 8.06
N GLY A 148 -24.74 23.09 7.15
CA GLY A 148 -24.80 23.30 5.70
C GLY A 148 -23.54 23.87 5.07
N ALA A 149 -22.43 24.00 5.81
CA ALA A 149 -21.14 24.34 5.19
C ALA A 149 -20.70 23.22 4.25
N ARG A 150 -20.32 23.55 3.02
CA ARG A 150 -19.90 22.58 2.01
C ARG A 150 -18.59 21.87 2.40
N THR A 151 -17.63 22.62 2.94
CA THR A 151 -16.35 22.14 3.44
C THR A 151 -15.88 23.08 4.54
N VAL A 152 -15.26 22.55 5.58
CA VAL A 152 -14.67 23.36 6.67
C VAL A 152 -13.18 23.05 6.75
N ARG A 153 -12.37 24.10 6.80
CA ARG A 153 -10.92 24.00 6.97
C ARG A 153 -10.55 24.25 8.44
N ILE A 154 -9.75 23.38 9.00
CA ILE A 154 -9.05 23.62 10.28
C ILE A 154 -7.61 23.97 9.92
N SER A 155 -7.22 25.20 10.15
CA SER A 155 -5.89 25.74 9.88
C SER A 155 -5.03 25.63 11.13
N ILE A 156 -3.91 24.94 11.05
CA ILE A 156 -2.96 24.77 12.14
C ILE A 156 -1.72 25.60 11.80
N PRO A 157 -1.41 26.67 12.55
CA PRO A 157 -0.22 27.47 12.30
C PRO A 157 1.05 26.61 12.32
N HIS A 158 2.05 27.01 11.53
CA HIS A 158 3.32 26.26 11.49
C HIS A 158 3.97 26.15 12.88
N GLY A 159 4.33 24.90 13.28
CA GLY A 159 4.94 24.63 14.56
C GLY A 159 5.10 23.13 14.86
N THR A 160 5.65 22.82 16.03
CA THR A 160 5.69 21.46 16.57
C THR A 160 4.67 21.33 17.68
N TYR A 161 3.70 20.43 17.51
CA TYR A 161 2.59 20.23 18.44
C TYR A 161 2.69 18.85 19.08
N HIS A 162 2.59 18.81 20.39
CA HIS A 162 2.78 17.59 21.17
C HIS A 162 1.45 16.94 21.53
N PHE A 163 1.41 15.61 21.48
CA PHE A 163 0.26 14.79 21.82
C PHE A 163 0.69 13.69 22.81
N TYR A 164 -0.01 13.60 23.93
CA TYR A 164 0.32 12.70 25.03
C TYR A 164 -0.78 11.65 25.26
N PRO A 165 -0.44 10.42 25.69
CA PRO A 165 -1.43 9.39 26.01
C PRO A 165 -2.43 9.84 27.10
N SER A 166 -2.01 10.67 28.05
CA SER A 166 -2.87 11.21 29.10
C SER A 166 -3.98 12.14 28.59
N GLY A 167 -3.75 12.76 27.42
CA GLY A 167 -4.74 13.61 26.74
C GLY A 167 -5.51 12.89 25.65
N ALA A 168 -5.19 11.63 25.36
CA ALA A 168 -5.81 10.85 24.30
C ALA A 168 -7.22 10.39 24.66
N GLN A 169 -8.05 10.18 23.63
CA GLN A 169 -9.40 9.63 23.81
C GLN A 169 -9.36 8.11 23.71
N PRO A 170 -9.80 7.35 24.72
CA PRO A 170 -9.88 5.90 24.65
C PRO A 170 -10.99 5.47 23.68
N MET A 171 -10.65 4.59 22.75
CA MET A 171 -11.58 4.02 21.77
C MET A 171 -11.37 2.51 21.65
N SER A 172 -12.40 1.78 21.27
CA SER A 172 -12.31 0.34 20.99
C SER A 172 -12.42 0.11 19.49
N LEU A 173 -11.40 -0.51 18.90
CA LEU A 173 -11.35 -0.85 17.49
C LEU A 173 -10.36 -2.00 17.28
N TYR A 174 -10.75 -3.01 16.52
CA TYR A 174 -9.82 -4.02 16.03
C TYR A 174 -9.08 -3.49 14.79
N ILE A 175 -7.77 -3.53 14.82
CA ILE A 175 -6.90 -3.06 13.75
C ILE A 175 -6.21 -4.26 13.11
N SER A 176 -6.40 -4.48 11.81
CA SER A 176 -5.74 -5.58 11.11
C SER A 176 -4.22 -5.40 11.08
N ASN A 177 -3.49 -6.53 11.03
CA ASN A 177 -2.04 -6.60 10.88
C ASN A 177 -1.22 -5.91 12.00
N HIS A 178 -1.85 -5.67 13.16
CA HIS A 178 -1.24 -5.10 14.38
C HIS A 178 -1.54 -5.94 15.62
N ASP A 179 -0.79 -5.69 16.69
CA ASP A 179 -1.10 -6.26 18.00
C ASP A 179 -2.43 -5.71 18.51
N GLN A 180 -3.33 -6.58 18.94
CA GLN A 180 -4.64 -6.15 19.42
C GLN A 180 -4.52 -5.52 20.82
N GLN A 181 -5.33 -4.50 21.06
CA GLN A 181 -5.40 -3.77 22.32
C GLN A 181 -6.86 -3.66 22.76
N ASP A 182 -7.12 -3.76 24.06
CA ASP A 182 -8.48 -3.59 24.60
C ASP A 182 -9.02 -2.19 24.33
N PHE A 183 -8.14 -1.18 24.40
CA PHE A 183 -8.44 0.22 24.11
C PHE A 183 -7.29 0.88 23.39
N LEU A 184 -7.62 1.71 22.40
CA LEU A 184 -6.68 2.56 21.70
C LEU A 184 -6.72 3.96 22.31
N PRO A 185 -5.63 4.47 22.89
CA PRO A 185 -5.53 5.87 23.28
C PRO A 185 -5.32 6.73 22.03
N VAL A 186 -6.40 7.28 21.47
CA VAL A 186 -6.38 8.03 20.19
C VAL A 186 -6.09 9.50 20.44
N GLY A 187 -5.01 10.02 19.89
CA GLY A 187 -4.60 11.42 20.00
C GLY A 187 -5.51 12.36 19.22
N ILE A 188 -5.74 12.02 17.95
CA ILE A 188 -6.53 12.83 17.01
C ILE A 188 -7.63 11.95 16.39
N PRO A 189 -8.82 11.88 17.00
CA PRO A 189 -9.97 11.19 16.44
C PRO A 189 -10.76 12.10 15.49
N LEU A 190 -10.84 11.71 14.22
CA LEU A 190 -11.75 12.23 13.20
C LEU A 190 -12.82 11.17 12.98
N VAL A 191 -13.89 11.20 13.77
CA VAL A 191 -14.93 10.18 13.79
C VAL A 191 -16.26 10.78 13.41
N ASP A 192 -16.96 10.11 12.47
CA ASP A 192 -18.25 10.56 11.92
C ASP A 192 -18.17 12.03 11.44
N VAL A 193 -17.12 12.34 10.68
CA VAL A 193 -16.89 13.67 10.10
C VAL A 193 -16.97 13.61 8.58
N GLN A 194 -17.43 14.71 7.98
CA GLN A 194 -17.54 14.84 6.53
C GLN A 194 -17.00 16.20 6.09
N HIS A 195 -16.39 16.25 4.91
CA HIS A 195 -15.97 17.49 4.26
C HIS A 195 -15.07 18.39 5.14
N ILE A 196 -14.10 17.77 5.82
CA ILE A 196 -13.12 18.48 6.65
C ILE A 196 -11.74 18.49 5.99
N VAL A 197 -11.11 19.65 5.98
CA VAL A 197 -9.70 19.84 5.57
C VAL A 197 -8.87 20.16 6.81
N LEU A 198 -7.97 19.27 7.19
CA LEU A 198 -6.96 19.53 8.22
C LEU A 198 -5.69 20.03 7.53
N GLU A 199 -5.42 21.35 7.63
CA GLU A 199 -4.30 22.02 6.99
C GLU A 199 -3.20 22.31 8.02
N GLY A 200 -2.08 21.56 7.91
CA GLY A 200 -0.97 21.62 8.88
C GLY A 200 0.08 22.68 8.60
N GLN A 201 0.08 23.31 7.45
CA GLN A 201 1.04 24.36 7.04
C GLN A 201 2.52 23.95 7.26
N GLY A 202 2.85 22.65 7.11
CA GLY A 202 4.18 22.11 7.35
C GLY A 202 4.50 21.83 8.82
N SER A 203 3.51 21.78 9.69
CA SER A 203 3.67 21.46 11.10
C SER A 203 4.08 20.02 11.35
N THR A 204 4.78 19.80 12.46
CA THR A 204 5.10 18.47 12.99
C THR A 204 4.20 18.13 14.17
N PHE A 205 3.53 16.98 14.09
CA PHE A 205 2.80 16.37 15.19
C PHE A 205 3.73 15.38 15.88
N MET A 206 4.13 15.73 17.10
CA MET A 206 5.08 14.99 17.93
C MET A 206 4.31 14.17 18.96
N PHE A 207 4.36 12.83 18.82
CA PHE A 207 3.66 11.91 19.68
C PHE A 207 4.55 11.37 20.81
N HIS A 208 3.95 11.11 21.96
CA HIS A 208 4.61 10.61 23.16
C HIS A 208 4.04 9.26 23.58
N GLY A 209 4.87 8.42 24.19
CA GLY A 209 4.47 7.13 24.74
C GLY A 209 3.87 6.17 23.71
N LEU A 210 3.00 5.27 24.17
CA LEU A 210 2.24 4.33 23.33
C LEU A 210 0.84 4.88 23.10
N MET A 211 0.51 5.21 21.86
CA MET A 211 -0.80 5.72 21.49
C MET A 211 -1.09 5.53 19.99
N GLN A 212 -2.37 5.54 19.62
CA GLN A 212 -2.83 5.68 18.25
C GLN A 212 -2.81 7.17 17.87
N PRO A 213 -1.88 7.65 17.04
CA PRO A 213 -1.77 9.07 16.74
C PRO A 213 -3.00 9.67 16.10
N MET A 214 -3.46 9.13 14.97
CA MET A 214 -4.62 9.62 14.27
C MET A 214 -5.54 8.47 13.83
N LEU A 215 -6.84 8.66 13.99
CA LEU A 215 -7.88 7.76 13.52
C LEU A 215 -8.92 8.56 12.73
N ILE A 216 -9.15 8.17 11.47
CA ILE A 216 -10.27 8.65 10.65
C ILE A 216 -11.24 7.47 10.53
N MET A 217 -12.41 7.59 11.13
CA MET A 217 -13.37 6.48 11.24
C MET A 217 -14.79 6.94 10.87
N ASP A 218 -15.52 6.09 10.14
CA ASP A 218 -16.92 6.34 9.71
C ASP A 218 -17.09 7.72 9.04
N SER A 219 -16.11 8.13 8.24
CA SER A 219 -15.94 9.50 7.78
C SER A 219 -15.78 9.56 6.26
N SER A 220 -16.14 10.72 5.67
CA SER A 220 -15.99 10.88 4.21
C SER A 220 -15.49 12.26 3.81
N HIS A 221 -14.81 12.34 2.64
CA HIS A 221 -14.27 13.60 2.10
C HIS A 221 -13.36 14.34 3.09
N VAL A 222 -12.51 13.57 3.80
CA VAL A 222 -11.51 14.12 4.71
C VAL A 222 -10.20 14.36 3.97
N THR A 223 -9.66 15.56 4.11
CA THR A 223 -8.33 15.90 3.59
C THR A 223 -7.40 16.22 4.74
N CYS A 224 -6.27 15.54 4.83
CA CYS A 224 -5.14 15.92 5.69
C CYS A 224 -3.98 16.33 4.80
N ARG A 225 -3.39 17.51 5.04
CA ARG A 225 -2.29 17.96 4.22
C ARG A 225 -1.25 18.79 4.94
N ASN A 226 -0.01 18.74 4.43
CA ASN A 226 1.13 19.49 4.94
C ASN A 226 1.40 19.23 6.43
N ILE A 227 1.35 17.95 6.84
CA ILE A 227 1.56 17.51 8.22
C ILE A 227 2.68 16.46 8.25
N SER A 228 3.57 16.56 9.22
CA SER A 228 4.55 15.54 9.55
C SER A 228 4.20 14.84 10.86
N PHE A 229 4.37 13.53 10.93
CA PHE A 229 4.20 12.69 12.11
C PHE A 229 5.57 12.24 12.60
N ASP A 230 5.87 12.42 13.87
CA ASP A 230 7.08 11.89 14.50
C ASP A 230 6.83 11.52 15.96
N TYR A 231 7.76 10.80 16.57
CA TYR A 231 7.73 10.42 17.97
C TYR A 231 8.90 11.04 18.72
N ALA A 232 8.62 11.60 19.90
CA ALA A 232 9.65 12.15 20.79
C ALA A 232 10.70 11.09 21.18
N THR A 233 10.25 9.83 21.32
CA THR A 233 11.12 8.67 21.49
C THR A 233 10.71 7.60 20.49
N PRO A 234 11.54 7.35 19.44
CA PRO A 234 11.25 6.30 18.45
C PRO A 234 11.18 4.91 19.07
N PHE A 235 10.31 4.04 18.52
CA PHE A 235 10.07 2.66 18.99
C PHE A 235 11.16 1.67 18.55
N TYR A 236 12.38 2.14 18.35
CA TYR A 236 13.56 1.40 17.93
C TYR A 236 14.82 2.14 18.39
N ALA A 237 15.99 1.56 18.20
CA ALA A 237 17.25 2.26 18.36
C ALA A 237 18.16 2.05 17.14
N GLU A 238 18.95 3.05 16.82
CA GLU A 238 20.00 2.97 15.80
C GLU A 238 21.37 3.09 16.48
N GLY A 239 22.25 2.12 16.20
CA GLY A 239 23.62 2.10 16.75
C GLY A 239 24.66 1.93 15.65
N LYS A 240 25.65 2.84 15.61
CA LYS A 240 26.80 2.70 14.74
C LYS A 240 27.76 1.65 15.30
N ILE A 241 28.19 0.69 14.49
CA ILE A 241 29.25 -0.26 14.85
C ILE A 241 30.56 0.51 14.93
N VAL A 242 31.13 0.63 16.13
CA VAL A 242 32.39 1.35 16.37
C VAL A 242 33.58 0.42 16.58
N ALA A 243 33.33 -0.83 17.00
CA ALA A 243 34.36 -1.86 17.13
C ALA A 243 33.76 -3.27 16.98
N ILE A 244 34.54 -4.19 16.41
CA ILE A 244 34.29 -5.64 16.41
C ILE A 244 35.61 -6.31 16.79
N GLU A 245 35.71 -6.76 18.04
CA GLU A 245 36.93 -7.28 18.63
C GLU A 245 36.59 -8.48 19.53
N ASP A 246 37.41 -9.51 19.53
CA ASP A 246 37.28 -10.72 20.36
C ASP A 246 35.88 -11.37 20.27
N GLY A 247 35.28 -11.40 19.07
CA GLY A 247 33.96 -11.97 18.86
C GLY A 247 32.80 -11.12 19.42
N LYS A 248 33.07 -9.88 19.82
CA LYS A 248 32.09 -8.93 20.36
C LYS A 248 31.95 -7.71 19.49
N THR A 249 30.75 -7.15 19.46
CA THR A 249 30.43 -5.93 18.70
C THR A 249 30.03 -4.80 19.66
N THR A 250 30.68 -3.66 19.53
CA THR A 250 30.33 -2.44 20.27
C THR A 250 29.58 -1.47 19.36
N LEU A 251 28.38 -1.08 19.80
CA LEU A 251 27.57 -0.06 19.15
C LEU A 251 27.65 1.25 19.93
N GLU A 252 27.72 2.35 19.19
CA GLU A 252 27.49 3.69 19.73
C GLU A 252 26.12 4.18 19.30
N ILE A 253 25.22 4.41 20.28
CA ILE A 253 23.82 4.76 20.06
C ILE A 253 23.65 6.26 20.38
N PRO A 254 23.19 7.11 19.44
CA PRO A 254 22.91 8.52 19.66
C PRO A 254 21.90 8.77 20.80
N GLU A 255 22.06 9.89 21.53
CA GLU A 255 21.23 10.24 22.71
C GLU A 255 19.74 10.39 22.41
N ARG A 256 19.36 10.58 21.14
CA ARG A 256 17.96 10.62 20.70
C ARG A 256 17.21 9.29 20.87
N PHE A 257 17.95 8.18 20.96
CA PHE A 257 17.37 6.84 21.20
C PHE A 257 17.51 6.48 22.67
N SER A 258 16.39 6.18 23.30
CA SER A 258 16.38 5.73 24.69
C SER A 258 16.47 4.22 24.78
N TRP A 259 17.41 3.72 25.57
CA TRP A 259 17.68 2.30 25.72
C TRP A 259 18.22 1.96 27.12
N CYS A 260 18.21 0.68 27.46
CA CYS A 260 18.89 0.15 28.65
C CYS A 260 19.33 -1.29 28.43
N VAL A 261 20.17 -1.79 29.33
CA VAL A 261 20.52 -3.19 29.46
C VAL A 261 20.06 -3.69 30.82
N GLU A 262 19.23 -4.72 30.85
CA GLU A 262 18.74 -5.39 32.04
C GLU A 262 18.92 -6.91 31.89
N ASP A 263 19.48 -7.57 32.89
CA ASP A 263 19.78 -9.02 32.87
C ASP A 263 20.52 -9.49 31.61
N GLY A 264 21.45 -8.66 31.11
CA GLY A 264 22.21 -8.94 29.90
C GLY A 264 21.40 -8.86 28.60
N LYS A 265 20.20 -8.30 28.60
CA LYS A 265 19.35 -8.10 27.42
C LYS A 265 19.24 -6.62 27.08
N PHE A 266 19.24 -6.32 25.79
CA PHE A 266 19.07 -4.98 25.30
C PHE A 266 17.57 -4.64 25.12
N TYR A 267 17.17 -3.49 25.64
CA TYR A 267 15.82 -2.96 25.50
C TYR A 267 15.85 -1.56 24.91
N THR A 268 14.95 -1.30 23.98
CA THR A 268 14.53 0.06 23.67
C THR A 268 13.44 0.46 24.66
N ARG A 269 13.40 1.72 25.04
CA ARG A 269 12.42 2.21 26.02
C ARG A 269 12.01 3.66 25.71
N GLY A 270 10.86 4.05 26.24
CA GLY A 270 10.34 5.40 26.15
C GLY A 270 9.37 5.69 27.27
N GLU A 271 8.54 6.70 27.08
CA GLU A 271 7.53 7.11 28.06
C GLU A 271 6.47 6.01 28.25
N GLY A 272 6.54 5.31 29.38
CA GLY A 272 5.59 4.25 29.74
C GLY A 272 5.76 2.90 29.01
N TRP A 273 6.88 2.68 28.32
CA TRP A 273 7.14 1.42 27.66
C TRP A 273 8.62 1.00 27.67
N GLN A 274 8.85 -0.30 27.66
CA GLN A 274 10.16 -0.92 27.50
C GLN A 274 9.99 -2.25 26.78
N VAL A 275 10.66 -2.42 25.63
CA VAL A 275 10.53 -3.63 24.80
C VAL A 275 11.91 -4.15 24.40
N ARG A 276 12.08 -5.47 24.46
CA ARG A 276 13.31 -6.11 24.03
C ARG A 276 13.52 -5.98 22.52
N ALA A 277 14.63 -5.40 22.11
CA ALA A 277 15.06 -5.41 20.73
C ALA A 277 16.02 -6.61 20.51
N ALA A 278 15.59 -7.60 19.74
CA ALA A 278 16.34 -8.83 19.52
C ALA A 278 16.60 -9.13 18.04
N THR A 279 16.34 -8.17 17.16
CA THR A 279 16.65 -8.27 15.73
C THR A 279 17.30 -6.98 15.24
N ALA A 280 18.12 -7.10 14.20
CA ALA A 280 18.82 -5.97 13.62
C ALA A 280 18.77 -6.00 12.09
N LEU A 281 18.75 -4.80 11.50
CA LEU A 281 18.97 -4.55 10.08
C LEU A 281 20.12 -3.58 9.91
N GLY A 282 20.97 -3.82 8.93
CA GLY A 282 22.16 -3.01 8.68
C GLY A 282 21.96 -1.98 7.58
N PHE A 283 22.47 -0.78 7.83
CA PHE A 283 22.54 0.30 6.85
C PHE A 283 23.97 0.84 6.75
N HIS A 284 24.34 1.28 5.56
CA HIS A 284 25.51 2.12 5.37
C HIS A 284 25.24 3.53 5.90
N ALA A 285 26.30 4.29 6.18
CA ALA A 285 26.18 5.65 6.69
C ALA A 285 25.42 6.61 5.74
N ASP A 286 25.37 6.29 4.45
CA ASP A 286 24.59 7.01 3.44
C ASP A 286 23.11 6.57 3.37
N GLY A 287 22.71 5.67 4.24
CA GLY A 287 21.33 5.17 4.35
C GLY A 287 20.95 4.04 3.40
N ARG A 288 21.84 3.54 2.56
CA ARG A 288 21.60 2.31 1.78
C ARG A 288 21.57 1.09 2.69
N MET A 289 20.72 0.11 2.40
CA MET A 289 20.75 -1.15 3.13
C MET A 289 22.03 -1.93 2.87
N VAL A 290 22.50 -2.64 3.90
CA VAL A 290 23.60 -3.59 3.77
C VAL A 290 23.08 -4.86 3.15
N ALA A 291 23.69 -5.28 2.04
CA ALA A 291 23.41 -6.57 1.42
C ALA A 291 24.02 -7.68 2.28
N THR A 292 23.19 -8.46 2.93
CA THR A 292 23.61 -9.64 3.66
C THR A 292 23.34 -10.90 2.82
N GLY A 293 24.16 -11.92 2.94
CA GLY A 293 23.91 -13.22 2.29
C GLY A 293 22.77 -14.02 2.92
N ARG A 294 21.97 -13.40 3.78
CA ARG A 294 20.88 -13.98 4.57
C ARG A 294 19.58 -13.22 4.34
N ALA A 295 18.48 -13.70 4.92
CA ALA A 295 17.28 -12.87 5.14
C ALA A 295 17.72 -11.57 5.83
N GLY A 296 17.28 -10.41 5.35
CA GLY A 296 17.75 -9.10 5.83
C GLY A 296 17.72 -8.92 7.35
N ASP A 297 16.87 -9.69 8.07
CA ASP A 297 16.80 -9.68 9.53
C ASP A 297 17.89 -10.56 10.15
N ALA A 298 18.72 -9.97 10.98
CA ALA A 298 19.68 -10.69 11.81
C ALA A 298 19.11 -10.85 13.22
N TYR A 299 19.16 -12.07 13.78
CA TYR A 299 18.90 -12.25 15.19
C TYR A 299 20.01 -11.59 16.01
N TRP A 300 19.63 -10.67 16.91
CA TRP A 300 20.54 -9.84 17.71
C TRP A 300 20.23 -10.01 19.21
N GLY A 301 20.01 -11.23 19.65
CA GLY A 301 19.58 -11.55 21.01
C GLY A 301 20.69 -11.98 21.97
N SER A 302 21.96 -11.79 21.61
CA SER A 302 23.11 -12.10 22.44
C SER A 302 23.15 -11.24 23.69
N LYS A 303 23.98 -11.67 24.67
CA LYS A 303 24.17 -10.93 25.91
C LYS A 303 24.73 -9.54 25.61
N ALA A 304 24.11 -8.52 26.20
CA ALA A 304 24.49 -7.13 26.09
C ALA A 304 25.10 -6.63 27.41
N THR A 305 26.06 -5.69 27.31
CA THR A 305 26.68 -5.02 28.45
C THR A 305 26.84 -3.55 28.12
N GLN A 306 26.36 -2.65 28.96
CA GLN A 306 26.64 -1.22 28.79
C GLN A 306 28.09 -0.93 29.15
N VAL A 307 28.86 -0.42 28.19
CA VAL A 307 30.30 -0.17 28.33
C VAL A 307 30.65 1.32 28.30
N GLY A 308 29.65 2.18 28.23
CA GLY A 308 29.78 3.64 28.26
C GLY A 308 28.42 4.31 28.27
N ARG A 309 28.37 5.66 28.39
CA ARG A 309 27.11 6.42 28.41
C ARG A 309 26.21 6.08 27.20
N ASN A 310 26.81 6.07 26.01
CA ASN A 310 26.11 5.84 24.75
C ASN A 310 26.61 4.58 24.04
N ARG A 311 27.28 3.65 24.77
CA ARG A 311 27.89 2.47 24.17
C ARG A 311 27.40 1.20 24.82
N VAL A 312 27.00 0.25 23.99
CA VAL A 312 26.61 -1.10 24.35
C VAL A 312 27.46 -2.10 23.61
N GLN A 313 27.96 -3.13 24.29
CA GLN A 313 28.69 -4.25 23.72
C GLN A 313 27.84 -5.50 23.75
N PHE A 314 27.77 -6.20 22.62
CA PHE A 314 27.07 -7.49 22.48
C PHE A 314 28.10 -8.62 22.37
N GLU A 315 27.84 -9.75 23.01
CA GLU A 315 28.62 -10.98 22.87
C GLU A 315 28.30 -11.67 21.53
N GLN A 316 28.50 -10.96 20.44
CA GLN A 316 28.21 -11.38 19.07
C GLN A 316 29.13 -10.67 18.09
N ASP A 317 29.73 -11.44 17.18
CA ASP A 317 30.53 -10.90 16.07
C ASP A 317 29.59 -10.49 14.91
N ALA A 318 29.46 -9.20 14.66
CA ALA A 318 28.63 -8.67 13.59
C ALA A 318 29.09 -9.12 12.19
N ARG A 319 30.39 -9.40 11.99
CA ARG A 319 30.91 -9.89 10.68
C ARG A 319 30.32 -11.23 10.30
N GLN A 320 30.04 -12.11 11.28
CA GLN A 320 29.37 -13.39 11.01
C GLN A 320 27.95 -13.23 10.49
N LEU A 321 27.36 -12.06 10.68
CA LEU A 321 26.02 -11.70 10.18
C LEU A 321 26.08 -10.82 8.92
N GLY A 322 27.27 -10.51 8.42
CA GLY A 322 27.48 -9.69 7.22
C GLY A 322 27.55 -8.18 7.48
N PHE A 323 27.76 -7.77 8.74
CA PHE A 323 27.92 -6.36 9.09
C PHE A 323 29.38 -6.01 9.43
N ASP A 324 29.77 -4.75 9.27
CA ASP A 324 31.12 -4.30 9.57
C ASP A 324 31.16 -2.92 10.26
N VAL A 325 32.32 -2.55 10.76
CA VAL A 325 32.58 -1.27 11.43
C VAL A 325 32.19 -0.10 10.50
N GLY A 326 31.56 0.91 11.08
CA GLY A 326 31.06 2.09 10.39
C GLY A 326 29.61 1.99 9.92
N GLN A 327 29.04 0.79 9.84
CA GLN A 327 27.64 0.58 9.50
C GLN A 327 26.73 0.88 10.70
N ILE A 328 25.45 1.15 10.40
CA ILE A 328 24.40 1.46 11.38
C ILE A 328 23.50 0.24 11.49
N LEU A 329 23.31 -0.28 12.69
CA LEU A 329 22.33 -1.31 12.99
C LEU A 329 21.06 -0.67 13.55
N VAL A 330 19.94 -0.93 12.91
CA VAL A 330 18.60 -0.64 13.46
C VAL A 330 18.21 -1.81 14.35
N LEU A 331 18.22 -1.59 15.66
CA LEU A 331 17.78 -2.56 16.67
C LEU A 331 16.27 -2.45 16.81
N ARG A 332 15.55 -3.45 16.29
CA ARG A 332 14.10 -3.41 16.17
C ARG A 332 13.41 -4.45 17.03
N ILE A 333 12.13 -4.22 17.22
CA ILE A 333 11.19 -5.10 17.87
C ILE A 333 10.18 -5.63 16.86
N TRP A 334 9.54 -6.75 17.15
CA TRP A 334 8.52 -7.35 16.29
C TRP A 334 7.10 -6.84 16.58
N ASN A 335 6.89 -6.28 17.77
CA ASN A 335 5.60 -5.73 18.16
C ASN A 335 5.19 -4.58 17.24
N ARG A 336 3.91 -4.53 16.90
CA ARG A 336 3.26 -3.49 16.11
C ARG A 336 2.08 -2.93 16.90
N PRO A 337 2.32 -2.15 17.98
CA PRO A 337 1.24 -1.72 18.87
C PRO A 337 0.25 -0.78 18.18
N TYR A 338 0.73 0.21 17.43
CA TYR A 338 -0.11 1.20 16.76
C TYR A 338 0.47 1.64 15.43
N PRO A 339 -0.34 1.73 14.35
CA PRO A 339 0.04 2.50 13.16
C PRO A 339 0.02 4.01 13.47
N ALA A 340 0.73 4.83 12.69
CA ALA A 340 0.69 6.28 12.91
C ALA A 340 -0.66 6.88 12.47
N MET A 341 -1.30 6.33 11.45
CA MET A 341 -2.63 6.73 10.99
C MET A 341 -3.48 5.51 10.65
N VAL A 342 -4.73 5.52 11.08
CA VAL A 342 -5.75 4.52 10.70
C VAL A 342 -6.88 5.20 9.95
N LEU A 343 -7.25 4.62 8.82
CA LEU A 343 -8.50 4.87 8.11
C LEU A 343 -9.40 3.64 8.31
N HIS A 344 -10.53 3.79 8.97
CA HIS A 344 -11.48 2.70 9.18
C HIS A 344 -12.87 3.09 8.69
N GLN A 345 -13.41 2.35 7.72
CA GLN A 345 -14.69 2.69 7.09
C GLN A 345 -14.73 4.16 6.61
N ALA A 346 -13.58 4.64 6.11
CA ALA A 346 -13.43 5.98 5.58
C ALA A 346 -13.60 5.98 4.05
N GLU A 347 -14.22 7.02 3.50
CA GLU A 347 -14.47 7.15 2.07
C GLU A 347 -13.94 8.47 1.53
N LYS A 348 -13.32 8.44 0.34
CA LYS A 348 -12.78 9.64 -0.34
C LYS A 348 -11.83 10.45 0.55
N THR A 349 -10.84 9.77 1.11
CA THR A 349 -9.80 10.41 1.93
C THR A 349 -8.64 10.85 1.06
N LEU A 350 -8.21 12.10 1.21
CA LEU A 350 -7.02 12.65 0.57
C LEU A 350 -5.92 12.97 1.60
N LEU A 351 -4.76 12.35 1.44
CA LEU A 351 -3.54 12.67 2.17
C LEU A 351 -2.57 13.37 1.22
N GLU A 352 -2.34 14.66 1.41
CA GLU A 352 -1.50 15.48 0.53
C GLU A 352 -0.29 16.01 1.30
N ASN A 353 0.91 15.59 0.85
CA ASN A 353 2.17 15.95 1.52
C ASN A 353 2.17 15.63 3.03
N VAL A 354 1.60 14.45 3.40
CA VAL A 354 1.67 13.90 4.76
C VAL A 354 2.92 13.05 4.90
N ARG A 355 3.75 13.33 5.88
CA ARG A 355 5.04 12.65 6.10
C ARG A 355 5.04 11.90 7.42
N PHE A 356 5.61 10.71 7.40
CA PHE A 356 5.83 9.88 8.59
C PHE A 356 7.35 9.72 8.79
N HIS A 357 7.87 10.34 9.82
CA HIS A 357 9.29 10.25 10.18
C HIS A 357 9.58 9.06 11.09
N SER A 358 8.57 8.60 11.82
CA SER A 358 8.61 7.40 12.66
C SER A 358 7.21 6.84 12.87
N SER A 359 7.08 5.51 13.08
CA SER A 359 5.86 4.87 13.55
C SER A 359 6.17 3.64 14.41
N GLN A 360 5.24 3.26 15.29
CA GLN A 360 5.37 2.10 16.18
C GLN A 360 4.95 0.79 15.51
N GLY A 361 4.27 0.87 14.39
CA GLY A 361 3.86 -0.20 13.50
C GLY A 361 3.94 0.30 12.06
N MET A 362 2.87 0.15 11.30
CA MET A 362 2.73 0.75 9.97
C MET A 362 2.63 2.28 10.05
N ALA A 363 2.98 3.00 8.98
CA ALA A 363 2.74 4.44 8.99
C ALA A 363 1.27 4.76 8.70
N LEU A 364 0.67 4.14 7.69
CA LEU A 364 -0.75 4.23 7.38
C LEU A 364 -1.36 2.83 7.25
N LEU A 365 -2.45 2.59 7.95
CA LEU A 365 -3.33 1.46 7.71
C LEU A 365 -4.71 1.96 7.30
N ALA A 366 -5.20 1.54 6.15
CA ALA A 366 -6.59 1.67 5.73
C ALA A 366 -7.27 0.30 5.78
N GLN A 367 -8.37 0.17 6.50
CA GLN A 367 -9.17 -1.04 6.50
C GLN A 367 -10.65 -0.72 6.26
N MET A 368 -11.34 -1.57 5.47
CA MET A 368 -12.75 -1.40 5.10
C MET A 368 -13.06 -0.01 4.52
N SER A 369 -12.06 0.66 3.92
CA SER A 369 -12.14 2.02 3.41
C SER A 369 -12.22 2.05 1.88
N ARG A 370 -12.64 3.19 1.30
CA ARG A 370 -12.82 3.33 -0.15
C ARG A 370 -12.25 4.66 -0.66
N ASP A 371 -11.76 4.64 -1.90
CA ASP A 371 -11.31 5.84 -2.62
C ASP A 371 -10.29 6.66 -1.82
N VAL A 372 -9.14 6.05 -1.55
CA VAL A 372 -8.05 6.68 -0.79
C VAL A 372 -6.99 7.20 -1.77
N THR A 373 -6.67 8.49 -1.64
CA THR A 373 -5.63 9.15 -2.43
C THR A 373 -4.50 9.65 -1.54
N ILE A 374 -3.27 9.28 -1.88
CA ILE A 374 -2.04 9.80 -1.28
C ILE A 374 -1.26 10.53 -2.37
N ARG A 375 -0.94 11.79 -2.15
CA ARG A 375 -0.19 12.62 -3.09
C ARG A 375 0.98 13.32 -2.39
N GLY A 376 2.19 12.96 -2.76
CA GLY A 376 3.40 13.45 -2.09
C GLY A 376 3.53 12.92 -0.64
N GLY A 377 4.53 13.39 0.09
CA GLY A 377 4.80 12.92 1.46
C GLY A 377 5.37 11.49 1.49
N GLY A 378 4.82 10.63 2.33
CA GLY A 378 5.24 9.23 2.52
C GLY A 378 6.07 8.98 3.77
N CYS A 379 6.84 7.91 3.82
CA CYS A 379 7.79 7.61 4.90
C CYS A 379 9.12 8.27 4.57
N VAL A 380 9.42 9.37 5.25
CA VAL A 380 10.60 10.21 5.02
C VAL A 380 11.46 10.21 6.27
N ARG A 381 12.72 9.85 6.13
CA ARG A 381 13.64 9.81 7.28
C ARG A 381 13.70 11.16 8.00
N GLY A 382 13.62 11.09 9.31
CA GLY A 382 13.94 12.24 10.16
C GLY A 382 15.45 12.51 10.22
N ASP A 383 15.85 13.61 10.82
CA ASP A 383 17.25 14.06 10.91
C ASP A 383 18.20 12.95 11.39
N ALA A 384 19.19 12.65 10.54
CA ALA A 384 20.24 11.66 10.79
C ALA A 384 19.74 10.27 11.25
N ARG A 385 18.53 9.86 10.82
CA ARG A 385 17.99 8.51 11.00
C ARG A 385 18.01 7.74 9.69
N VAL A 386 18.15 6.42 9.77
CA VAL A 386 18.10 5.53 8.60
C VAL A 386 16.79 4.73 8.52
N HIS A 387 15.99 4.74 9.57
CA HIS A 387 14.73 4.02 9.71
C HIS A 387 13.53 4.99 9.80
N THR A 388 12.35 4.52 9.40
CA THR A 388 11.07 5.24 9.47
C THR A 388 9.98 4.39 10.14
N ALA A 389 9.23 3.59 9.38
CA ALA A 389 8.12 2.78 9.88
C ALA A 389 8.58 1.41 10.39
N GLY A 390 8.03 0.97 11.52
CA GLY A 390 8.31 -0.34 12.12
C GLY A 390 7.80 -1.53 11.29
N ALA A 391 6.91 -1.28 10.33
CA ALA A 391 6.37 -2.21 9.34
C ALA A 391 6.16 -1.48 8.00
N ASP A 392 5.02 -1.71 7.32
CA ASP A 392 4.72 -1.09 6.02
C ASP A 392 4.59 0.43 6.11
N ALA A 393 4.87 1.12 5.01
CA ALA A 393 4.55 2.54 4.91
C ALA A 393 3.04 2.74 4.73
N THR A 394 2.43 2.04 3.78
CA THR A 394 0.98 2.10 3.54
C THR A 394 0.41 0.70 3.36
N HIS A 395 -0.70 0.42 4.04
CA HIS A 395 -1.31 -0.89 4.07
C HIS A 395 -2.83 -0.76 3.90
N PHE A 396 -3.39 -1.50 2.93
CA PHE A 396 -4.79 -1.44 2.57
C PHE A 396 -5.42 -2.83 2.72
N SER A 397 -6.09 -3.05 3.83
CA SER A 397 -6.77 -4.30 4.16
C SER A 397 -8.27 -4.19 3.88
N ASN A 398 -8.80 -5.03 3.00
CA ASN A 398 -10.22 -5.00 2.63
C ASN A 398 -10.70 -3.60 2.23
N CYS A 399 -9.95 -2.91 1.39
CA CYS A 399 -10.35 -1.64 0.81
C CYS A 399 -11.08 -1.85 -0.51
N GLY A 400 -11.84 -0.84 -0.93
CA GLY A 400 -12.58 -0.86 -2.21
C GLY A 400 -12.41 0.46 -2.97
N GLY A 401 -13.11 0.57 -4.11
CA GLY A 401 -13.04 1.74 -4.96
C GLY A 401 -11.67 1.87 -5.62
N HIS A 402 -11.06 3.06 -5.54
CA HIS A 402 -9.75 3.33 -6.15
C HIS A 402 -8.73 3.78 -5.09
N ILE A 403 -7.56 3.16 -5.10
CA ILE A 403 -6.40 3.56 -4.30
C ILE A 403 -5.40 4.22 -5.24
N SER A 404 -5.08 5.49 -4.99
CA SER A 404 -4.09 6.25 -5.76
C SER A 404 -2.96 6.73 -4.87
N VAL A 405 -1.72 6.32 -5.17
CA VAL A 405 -0.51 6.71 -4.43
C VAL A 405 0.49 7.29 -5.41
N GLN A 406 0.72 8.59 -5.34
CA GLN A 406 1.48 9.31 -6.34
C GLN A 406 2.48 10.30 -5.72
N ASP A 407 3.64 10.44 -6.37
CA ASP A 407 4.66 11.47 -6.06
C ASP A 407 5.20 11.39 -4.62
N ALA A 408 5.15 10.20 -3.97
CA ALA A 408 5.55 9.98 -2.59
C ALA A 408 6.97 9.41 -2.47
N LEU A 409 7.61 9.64 -1.32
CA LEU A 409 8.91 9.07 -0.95
C LEU A 409 8.74 8.04 0.16
N TYR A 410 9.21 6.84 -0.08
CA TYR A 410 9.19 5.73 0.86
C TYR A 410 10.60 5.21 1.09
N GLU A 411 11.15 5.41 2.28
CA GLU A 411 12.53 5.02 2.60
C GLU A 411 12.70 4.49 4.03
N GLY A 412 13.51 3.47 4.18
CA GLY A 412 13.91 2.96 5.49
C GLY A 412 12.79 2.26 6.27
N MET A 413 11.70 1.80 5.64
CA MET A 413 10.67 1.01 6.29
C MET A 413 11.16 -0.41 6.58
N MET A 414 10.53 -1.04 7.57
CA MET A 414 10.82 -2.42 7.94
C MET A 414 9.91 -3.44 7.24
N ASP A 415 9.10 -3.00 6.31
CA ASP A 415 8.33 -3.82 5.37
C ASP A 415 7.99 -3.01 4.09
N ASP A 416 6.86 -3.24 3.45
CA ASP A 416 6.51 -2.75 2.11
C ASP A 416 6.22 -1.24 2.06
N ALA A 417 6.47 -0.59 0.92
CA ALA A 417 5.99 0.78 0.72
C ALA A 417 4.46 0.82 0.57
N ILE A 418 3.91 -0.20 -0.08
CA ILE A 418 2.46 -0.41 -0.18
C ILE A 418 2.14 -1.90 -0.16
N ASN A 419 1.17 -2.29 0.64
CA ASN A 419 0.53 -3.60 0.62
C ASN A 419 -0.98 -3.42 0.41
N VAL A 420 -1.55 -4.13 -0.56
CA VAL A 420 -2.98 -4.09 -0.88
C VAL A 420 -3.52 -5.51 -0.93
N HIS A 421 -4.46 -5.84 -0.06
CA HIS A 421 -5.03 -7.18 -0.01
C HIS A 421 -6.47 -7.20 0.54
N SER A 422 -7.20 -8.28 0.25
CA SER A 422 -8.36 -8.71 1.02
C SER A 422 -7.94 -9.65 2.14
N THR A 423 -8.74 -9.76 3.19
CA THR A 423 -8.57 -10.79 4.22
C THR A 423 -9.61 -11.87 4.00
N CYS A 424 -9.20 -13.12 3.81
CA CYS A 424 -10.12 -14.24 3.77
C CYS A 424 -10.21 -14.94 5.15
N LEU A 425 -11.39 -15.46 5.47
CA LEU A 425 -11.62 -16.24 6.66
C LEU A 425 -11.80 -17.72 6.29
N SER A 426 -11.21 -18.61 7.08
CA SER A 426 -11.36 -20.06 6.89
C SER A 426 -12.76 -20.53 7.30
N ILE A 427 -13.36 -21.43 6.53
CA ILE A 427 -14.58 -22.14 6.92
C ILE A 427 -14.23 -23.20 7.94
N GLU A 428 -14.57 -22.99 9.20
CA GLU A 428 -14.36 -23.92 10.30
C GLU A 428 -15.48 -24.94 10.44
N LYS A 429 -16.73 -24.51 10.18
CA LYS A 429 -17.91 -25.37 10.27
C LYS A 429 -18.97 -25.01 9.23
N VAL A 430 -19.61 -26.03 8.66
CA VAL A 430 -20.84 -25.91 7.89
C VAL A 430 -21.99 -26.29 8.81
N LEU A 431 -22.71 -25.28 9.31
CA LEU A 431 -23.79 -25.46 10.28
C LEU A 431 -25.09 -25.93 9.61
N SER A 432 -25.31 -25.47 8.36
CA SER A 432 -26.41 -25.90 7.47
C SER A 432 -26.05 -25.53 6.03
N PRO A 433 -26.83 -25.92 5.02
CA PRO A 433 -26.59 -25.49 3.64
C PRO A 433 -26.49 -23.96 3.45
N HIS A 434 -27.14 -23.18 4.31
CA HIS A 434 -27.16 -21.71 4.25
C HIS A 434 -26.38 -21.04 5.38
N ARG A 435 -25.69 -21.79 6.26
CA ARG A 435 -25.03 -21.17 7.42
C ARG A 435 -23.65 -21.78 7.64
N VAL A 436 -22.64 -20.92 7.69
CA VAL A 436 -21.24 -21.30 7.90
C VAL A 436 -20.65 -20.52 9.08
N GLU A 437 -19.73 -21.15 9.80
CA GLU A 437 -18.90 -20.52 10.81
C GLU A 437 -17.51 -20.34 10.24
N LEU A 438 -17.04 -19.08 10.19
CA LEU A 438 -15.77 -18.65 9.67
C LEU A 438 -14.84 -18.23 10.79
N ARG A 439 -13.53 -18.38 10.56
CA ARG A 439 -12.51 -18.01 11.53
C ARG A 439 -11.44 -17.13 10.91
N PHE A 440 -11.07 -16.07 11.64
CA PHE A 440 -9.81 -15.37 11.45
C PHE A 440 -8.65 -16.27 11.89
N MET A 441 -7.69 -16.52 11.02
CA MET A 441 -6.64 -17.49 11.26
C MET A 441 -5.34 -16.86 11.76
N HIS A 442 -5.05 -15.60 11.39
CA HIS A 442 -3.85 -14.90 11.83
C HIS A 442 -4.15 -14.06 13.07
N PRO A 443 -3.32 -14.14 14.14
CA PRO A 443 -3.60 -13.48 15.42
C PRO A 443 -3.57 -11.94 15.37
N GLN A 444 -2.94 -11.35 14.36
CA GLN A 444 -2.94 -9.90 14.12
C GLN A 444 -4.04 -9.44 13.14
N ALA A 445 -4.89 -10.34 12.62
CA ALA A 445 -5.98 -10.01 11.72
C ALA A 445 -7.29 -10.59 12.28
N VAL A 446 -7.82 -9.99 13.35
CA VAL A 446 -9.02 -10.47 14.05
C VAL A 446 -10.01 -9.36 14.32
N GLY A 447 -11.26 -9.70 14.51
CA GLY A 447 -12.28 -8.88 15.14
C GLY A 447 -12.91 -7.74 14.33
N PHE A 448 -12.36 -7.33 13.20
CA PHE A 448 -12.95 -6.28 12.38
C PHE A 448 -14.06 -6.82 11.45
N ASP A 449 -14.98 -5.95 11.03
CA ASP A 449 -16.18 -6.34 10.28
C ASP A 449 -15.90 -6.54 8.79
N VAL A 450 -15.26 -7.67 8.44
CA VAL A 450 -14.93 -8.03 7.04
C VAL A 450 -16.18 -8.17 6.16
N PHE A 451 -17.29 -8.64 6.71
CA PHE A 451 -18.51 -8.94 5.98
C PHE A 451 -19.70 -8.11 6.47
N PRO A 452 -19.88 -6.85 6.05
CA PRO A 452 -21.16 -6.16 6.24
C PRO A 452 -22.33 -6.97 5.66
N VAL A 453 -23.51 -6.86 6.25
CA VAL A 453 -24.72 -7.51 5.70
C VAL A 453 -24.96 -7.03 4.26
N GLY A 454 -25.21 -7.96 3.37
CA GLY A 454 -25.35 -7.69 1.93
C GLY A 454 -24.07 -7.89 1.13
N SER A 455 -22.93 -8.16 1.77
CA SER A 455 -21.64 -8.40 1.09
C SER A 455 -21.74 -9.51 0.04
N SER A 456 -21.11 -9.26 -1.11
CA SER A 456 -20.82 -10.29 -2.11
C SER A 456 -19.63 -11.11 -1.63
N LEU A 457 -19.76 -12.43 -1.69
CA LEU A 457 -18.78 -13.37 -1.14
C LEU A 457 -18.09 -14.15 -2.26
N GLN A 458 -16.77 -14.15 -2.29
CA GLN A 458 -15.97 -15.08 -3.09
C GLN A 458 -15.58 -16.28 -2.24
N PHE A 459 -15.90 -17.48 -2.70
CA PHE A 459 -15.43 -18.73 -2.09
C PHE A 459 -14.12 -19.16 -2.72
N ILE A 460 -13.16 -19.59 -1.91
CA ILE A 460 -11.79 -19.92 -2.31
C ILE A 460 -11.43 -21.31 -1.81
N LYS A 461 -10.80 -22.11 -2.65
CA LYS A 461 -10.21 -23.39 -2.27
C LYS A 461 -8.98 -23.19 -1.39
N GLY A 462 -9.04 -23.57 -0.13
CA GLY A 462 -7.96 -23.33 0.84
C GLY A 462 -6.61 -23.95 0.46
N LYS A 463 -6.57 -25.04 -0.32
CA LYS A 463 -5.32 -25.70 -0.75
C LYS A 463 -4.73 -25.10 -2.02
N THR A 464 -5.56 -24.69 -2.97
CA THR A 464 -5.13 -24.26 -4.30
C THR A 464 -5.35 -22.78 -4.55
N LEU A 465 -6.02 -22.06 -3.64
CA LEU A 465 -6.45 -20.66 -3.79
C LEU A 465 -7.34 -20.39 -5.00
N GLU A 466 -7.86 -21.43 -5.63
CA GLU A 466 -8.75 -21.25 -6.79
C GLU A 466 -10.10 -20.68 -6.35
N ASN A 467 -10.53 -19.65 -7.04
CA ASN A 467 -11.84 -19.05 -6.83
C ASN A 467 -12.95 -19.97 -7.34
N HIS A 468 -13.94 -20.21 -6.51
CA HIS A 468 -15.17 -20.86 -7.00
C HIS A 468 -15.92 -19.93 -7.97
N PRO A 469 -16.43 -20.44 -9.11
CA PRO A 469 -17.07 -19.60 -10.13
C PRO A 469 -18.35 -18.90 -9.66
N SER A 470 -19.02 -19.45 -8.63
CA SER A 470 -20.25 -18.85 -8.08
C SER A 470 -19.90 -17.93 -6.92
N LEU A 471 -20.42 -16.71 -6.98
CA LEU A 471 -20.43 -15.80 -5.83
C LEU A 471 -21.59 -16.12 -4.89
N GLY A 472 -21.36 -15.88 -3.58
CA GLY A 472 -22.39 -15.89 -2.56
C GLY A 472 -22.85 -14.49 -2.18
N LYS A 473 -23.82 -14.39 -1.26
CA LYS A 473 -24.24 -13.15 -0.62
C LYS A 473 -24.54 -13.40 0.85
N ALA A 474 -24.02 -12.58 1.73
CA ALA A 474 -24.31 -12.61 3.15
C ALA A 474 -25.65 -11.89 3.42
N VAL A 475 -26.66 -12.58 3.94
CA VAL A 475 -27.94 -11.99 4.33
C VAL A 475 -28.04 -11.73 5.83
N ALA A 476 -27.22 -12.39 6.64
CA ALA A 476 -27.00 -12.08 8.04
C ALA A 476 -25.56 -12.40 8.45
N VAL A 477 -25.03 -11.60 9.35
CA VAL A 477 -23.67 -11.70 9.90
C VAL A 477 -23.78 -11.62 11.42
N GLU A 478 -23.16 -12.57 12.11
CA GLU A 478 -23.09 -12.63 13.57
C GLU A 478 -21.63 -12.74 13.99
N ARG A 479 -21.10 -11.75 14.70
CA ARG A 479 -19.81 -11.88 15.38
C ARG A 479 -20.01 -12.71 16.64
N VAL A 480 -19.41 -13.88 16.72
CA VAL A 480 -19.48 -14.78 17.88
C VAL A 480 -18.46 -14.37 18.94
N ASP A 481 -17.25 -14.11 18.50
CA ASP A 481 -16.13 -13.60 19.28
C ASP A 481 -15.15 -12.85 18.35
N GLU A 482 -13.98 -12.46 18.84
CA GLU A 482 -12.99 -11.74 18.05
C GLU A 482 -12.40 -12.58 16.90
N HIS A 483 -12.44 -13.91 16.98
CA HIS A 483 -11.92 -14.81 15.96
C HIS A 483 -13.02 -15.40 15.06
N THR A 484 -14.28 -15.42 15.49
CA THR A 484 -15.33 -16.24 14.88
C THR A 484 -16.49 -15.41 14.36
N VAL A 485 -16.81 -15.58 13.09
CA VAL A 485 -17.94 -14.93 12.41
C VAL A 485 -18.86 -16.01 11.83
N ARG A 486 -20.17 -15.90 12.03
CA ARG A 486 -21.18 -16.72 11.35
C ARG A 486 -21.85 -15.95 10.25
N LEU A 487 -21.87 -16.55 9.06
CA LEU A 487 -22.59 -16.01 7.92
C LEU A 487 -23.85 -16.85 7.64
N THR A 488 -24.95 -16.16 7.38
CA THR A 488 -26.12 -16.75 6.71
C THR A 488 -26.08 -16.34 5.24
N LEU A 489 -26.15 -17.33 4.36
CA LEU A 489 -26.04 -17.17 2.91
C LEU A 489 -27.43 -17.08 2.26
N GLU A 490 -27.57 -16.21 1.26
CA GLU A 490 -28.80 -16.11 0.45
C GLU A 490 -29.10 -17.43 -0.26
N LYS A 491 -28.07 -18.07 -0.84
CA LYS A 491 -28.13 -19.37 -1.52
C LYS A 491 -27.33 -20.40 -0.72
N PRO A 492 -27.60 -21.70 -0.93
CA PRO A 492 -26.78 -22.75 -0.30
C PRO A 492 -25.29 -22.58 -0.63
N LEU A 493 -24.44 -23.02 0.30
CA LEU A 493 -23.01 -23.10 0.08
C LEU A 493 -22.72 -23.89 -1.22
N PRO A 494 -21.90 -23.37 -2.13
CA PRO A 494 -21.65 -24.02 -3.41
C PRO A 494 -21.08 -25.44 -3.26
N ALA A 495 -21.46 -26.32 -4.18
CA ALA A 495 -20.93 -27.69 -4.21
C ALA A 495 -19.41 -27.69 -4.31
N GLY A 496 -18.76 -28.51 -3.49
CA GLY A 496 -17.31 -28.62 -3.45
C GLY A 496 -16.62 -27.58 -2.53
N ILE A 497 -17.33 -26.61 -1.97
CA ILE A 497 -16.82 -25.72 -0.92
C ILE A 497 -17.22 -26.30 0.45
N GLY A 498 -16.30 -26.26 1.41
CA GLY A 498 -16.51 -26.84 2.76
C GLY A 498 -15.46 -26.42 3.77
N VAL A 499 -15.35 -27.18 4.85
CA VAL A 499 -14.37 -26.94 5.91
C VAL A 499 -12.95 -26.95 5.37
N GLY A 500 -12.15 -25.95 5.76
CA GLY A 500 -10.80 -25.73 5.27
C GLY A 500 -10.68 -24.92 3.98
N ASP A 501 -11.81 -24.63 3.32
CA ASP A 501 -11.87 -23.60 2.25
C ASP A 501 -12.04 -22.22 2.89
N ALA A 502 -11.96 -21.15 2.12
CA ALA A 502 -12.01 -19.79 2.63
C ALA A 502 -13.09 -18.93 1.95
N VAL A 503 -13.42 -17.82 2.58
CA VAL A 503 -14.38 -16.82 2.09
C VAL A 503 -13.75 -15.44 2.20
N GLU A 504 -13.82 -14.65 1.12
CA GLU A 504 -13.42 -13.24 1.11
C GLU A 504 -14.55 -12.33 0.64
N ASN A 505 -14.46 -11.04 0.94
CA ASN A 505 -15.47 -10.05 0.59
C ASN A 505 -15.20 -9.47 -0.80
N ALA A 506 -15.91 -9.96 -1.81
CA ALA A 506 -15.77 -9.51 -3.19
C ALA A 506 -16.28 -8.07 -3.47
N ALA A 507 -16.88 -7.39 -2.51
CA ALA A 507 -17.27 -5.99 -2.63
C ALA A 507 -16.12 -5.02 -2.29
N PHE A 508 -14.99 -5.54 -1.80
CA PHE A 508 -13.83 -4.78 -1.36
C PHE A 508 -12.56 -5.22 -2.13
N TYR A 509 -12.61 -5.05 -3.45
CA TYR A 509 -11.46 -5.18 -4.34
C TYR A 509 -11.15 -3.81 -4.94
N PRO A 510 -10.02 -3.17 -4.57
CA PRO A 510 -9.68 -1.88 -5.11
C PRO A 510 -8.94 -2.01 -6.43
N SER A 511 -9.15 -1.06 -7.34
CA SER A 511 -8.15 -0.75 -8.36
C SER A 511 -7.03 0.09 -7.75
N VAL A 512 -5.81 -0.02 -8.29
CA VAL A 512 -4.62 0.64 -7.73
C VAL A 512 -3.86 1.40 -8.80
N ASP A 513 -3.51 2.66 -8.50
CA ASP A 513 -2.54 3.47 -9.22
C ASP A 513 -1.38 3.82 -8.28
N PHE A 514 -0.22 3.19 -8.50
CA PHE A 514 1.02 3.46 -7.79
C PHE A 514 2.03 4.08 -8.76
N SER A 515 2.10 5.42 -8.80
CA SER A 515 2.81 6.12 -9.87
C SER A 515 3.75 7.22 -9.36
N ARG A 516 4.92 7.34 -10.01
CA ARG A 516 5.94 8.38 -9.78
C ARG A 516 6.46 8.45 -8.33
N ASN A 517 6.44 7.31 -7.63
CA ASN A 517 6.95 7.20 -6.28
C ASN A 517 8.43 6.82 -6.29
N ILE A 518 9.13 7.14 -5.20
CA ILE A 518 10.48 6.66 -4.92
C ILE A 518 10.40 5.72 -3.73
N VAL A 519 10.78 4.45 -3.94
CA VAL A 519 10.87 3.42 -2.90
C VAL A 519 12.31 3.00 -2.76
N ARG A 520 12.91 3.18 -1.57
CA ARG A 520 14.32 2.87 -1.40
C ARG A 520 14.69 2.37 -0.01
N ALA A 521 15.68 1.47 -0.01
CA ALA A 521 16.32 0.97 1.21
C ALA A 521 15.31 0.47 2.26
N ASN A 522 14.31 -0.29 1.82
CA ASN A 522 13.32 -0.92 2.68
C ASN A 522 13.56 -2.43 2.80
N ARG A 523 13.09 -2.98 3.91
CA ARG A 523 13.07 -4.42 4.11
C ARG A 523 11.92 -5.04 3.34
N ALA A 524 12.11 -6.29 2.97
CA ALA A 524 11.23 -7.20 2.25
C ALA A 524 10.91 -6.71 0.83
N ARG A 525 9.74 -6.21 0.56
CA ARG A 525 9.31 -5.86 -0.80
C ARG A 525 9.14 -4.36 -0.97
N GLY A 526 9.28 -3.88 -2.20
CA GLY A 526 8.89 -2.51 -2.53
C GLY A 526 7.36 -2.37 -2.48
N THR A 527 6.65 -3.28 -3.16
CA THR A 527 5.18 -3.31 -3.18
C THR A 527 4.65 -4.73 -3.13
N LEU A 528 3.44 -4.90 -2.56
CA LEU A 528 2.67 -6.13 -2.57
C LEU A 528 1.24 -5.84 -3.03
N PHE A 529 0.75 -6.58 -4.04
CA PHE A 529 -0.61 -6.44 -4.53
C PHE A 529 -1.32 -7.79 -4.60
N THR A 530 -2.55 -7.84 -4.08
CA THR A 530 -3.46 -8.98 -4.17
C THR A 530 -4.88 -8.49 -4.41
N THR A 531 -5.17 -8.00 -5.62
CA THR A 531 -6.52 -7.57 -6.02
C THR A 531 -6.84 -8.03 -7.45
N PRO A 532 -8.08 -8.47 -7.73
CA PRO A 532 -8.50 -8.82 -9.08
C PRO A 532 -8.80 -7.61 -9.97
N GLU A 533 -8.90 -6.42 -9.38
CA GLU A 533 -9.10 -5.17 -10.11
C GLU A 533 -7.79 -4.66 -10.75
N PRO A 534 -7.85 -3.73 -11.71
CA PRO A 534 -6.66 -3.23 -12.38
C PRO A 534 -5.61 -2.63 -11.44
N VAL A 535 -4.33 -2.97 -11.67
CA VAL A 535 -3.17 -2.41 -10.96
C VAL A 535 -2.23 -1.76 -11.96
N LEU A 536 -1.95 -0.48 -11.77
CA LEU A 536 -0.94 0.27 -12.52
C LEU A 536 0.25 0.61 -11.61
N VAL A 537 1.45 0.23 -12.05
CA VAL A 537 2.73 0.61 -11.41
C VAL A 537 3.56 1.34 -12.45
N GLU A 538 3.58 2.68 -12.40
CA GLU A 538 4.14 3.49 -13.48
C GLU A 538 5.07 4.60 -13.00
N GLY A 539 6.22 4.72 -13.69
CA GLY A 539 7.13 5.85 -13.48
C GLY A 539 7.82 5.88 -12.11
N ASN A 540 7.83 4.77 -11.39
CA ASN A 540 8.41 4.68 -10.06
C ASN A 540 9.92 4.39 -10.12
N GLN A 541 10.60 4.69 -9.01
CA GLN A 541 11.98 4.29 -8.78
C GLN A 541 12.03 3.33 -7.59
N PHE A 542 12.46 2.09 -7.81
CA PHE A 542 12.70 1.08 -6.79
C PHE A 542 14.20 0.90 -6.61
N ILE A 543 14.77 1.29 -5.46
CA ILE A 543 16.21 1.37 -5.25
C ILE A 543 16.63 0.61 -3.99
N GLY A 544 17.34 -0.51 -4.16
CA GLY A 544 17.99 -1.21 -3.05
C GLY A 544 17.04 -1.80 -2.01
N SER A 545 15.86 -2.30 -2.40
CA SER A 545 15.02 -3.11 -1.52
C SER A 545 15.70 -4.45 -1.19
N SER A 546 15.53 -4.96 0.04
CA SER A 546 16.16 -6.22 0.43
C SER A 546 15.62 -7.42 -0.34
N GLY A 547 14.33 -7.44 -0.64
CA GLY A 547 13.65 -8.42 -1.49
C GLY A 547 13.21 -7.86 -2.84
N SER A 548 12.11 -8.37 -3.37
CA SER A 548 11.52 -7.92 -4.64
C SER A 548 11.18 -6.44 -4.63
N ALA A 549 11.27 -5.79 -5.78
CA ALA A 549 10.64 -4.49 -5.98
C ALA A 549 9.12 -4.61 -6.01
N ILE A 550 8.60 -5.66 -6.66
CA ILE A 550 7.15 -5.90 -6.78
C ILE A 550 6.86 -7.36 -6.48
N LEU A 551 5.86 -7.61 -5.62
CA LEU A 551 5.28 -8.92 -5.38
C LEU A 551 3.78 -8.88 -5.73
N LEU A 552 3.35 -9.80 -6.59
CA LEU A 552 1.95 -10.17 -6.79
C LEU A 552 1.72 -11.48 -6.07
N ALA A 553 0.90 -11.48 -5.01
CA ALA A 553 0.75 -12.61 -4.11
C ALA A 553 -0.71 -13.05 -3.91
N GLY A 554 -0.92 -13.92 -2.98
CA GLY A 554 -2.20 -14.37 -2.43
C GLY A 554 -1.96 -15.52 -1.47
N ASP A 555 -2.61 -15.52 -0.32
CA ASP A 555 -2.40 -16.47 0.76
C ASP A 555 -3.71 -16.81 1.48
N ALA A 556 -3.91 -18.08 1.78
CA ALA A 556 -4.96 -18.57 2.67
C ALA A 556 -4.42 -19.64 3.64
N GLN A 557 -3.14 -19.58 4.00
CA GLN A 557 -2.46 -20.53 4.88
C GLN A 557 -1.58 -19.87 5.96
N GLY A 558 -1.13 -18.63 5.76
CA GLY A 558 -0.27 -17.87 6.65
C GLY A 558 -0.94 -16.61 7.17
N TRP A 559 -0.84 -15.51 6.43
CA TRP A 559 -1.45 -14.23 6.79
C TRP A 559 -2.92 -14.14 6.40
N TYR A 560 -3.39 -15.00 5.49
CA TYR A 560 -4.74 -14.96 4.93
C TYR A 560 -5.03 -13.65 4.16
N GLU A 561 -3.99 -13.11 3.57
CA GLU A 561 -4.02 -11.95 2.67
C GLU A 561 -4.39 -12.44 1.26
N SER A 562 -5.64 -12.29 0.89
CA SER A 562 -6.21 -12.89 -0.31
C SER A 562 -6.55 -11.86 -1.39
N GLY A 563 -6.85 -12.36 -2.56
CA GLY A 563 -7.09 -11.66 -3.79
C GLY A 563 -6.11 -12.13 -4.86
N ARG A 564 -6.55 -12.28 -6.09
CA ARG A 564 -5.70 -12.67 -7.23
C ARG A 564 -5.53 -11.51 -8.19
N CYS A 565 -4.33 -11.28 -8.70
CA CYS A 565 -4.12 -10.24 -9.69
C CYS A 565 -4.54 -10.73 -11.08
N ARG A 566 -5.32 -9.93 -11.80
CA ARG A 566 -5.89 -10.28 -13.10
C ARG A 566 -5.51 -9.33 -14.24
N ASN A 567 -5.20 -8.10 -13.93
CA ASN A 567 -4.81 -7.08 -14.90
C ASN A 567 -3.78 -6.15 -14.27
N VAL A 568 -2.50 -6.38 -14.56
CA VAL A 568 -1.41 -5.61 -13.96
C VAL A 568 -0.53 -5.02 -15.05
N ILE A 569 -0.26 -3.73 -14.96
CA ILE A 569 0.70 -3.04 -15.81
C ILE A 569 1.85 -2.48 -14.96
N ILE A 570 3.06 -2.88 -15.32
CA ILE A 570 4.31 -2.41 -14.71
C ILE A 570 5.11 -1.76 -15.83
N ARG A 571 5.13 -0.42 -15.89
CA ARG A 571 5.77 0.28 -17.00
C ARG A 571 6.52 1.55 -16.61
N ASN A 572 7.52 1.90 -17.42
CA ASN A 572 8.29 3.15 -17.26
C ASN A 572 8.98 3.29 -15.89
N ASN A 573 9.22 2.16 -15.18
CA ASN A 573 9.86 2.18 -13.87
C ASN A 573 11.38 2.00 -13.97
N LEU A 574 12.10 2.52 -12.96
CA LEU A 574 13.48 2.19 -12.70
C LEU A 574 13.57 1.17 -11.56
N PHE A 575 14.22 0.05 -11.83
CA PHE A 575 14.61 -0.96 -10.83
C PHE A 575 16.12 -0.93 -10.67
N GLU A 576 16.62 -0.41 -9.54
CA GLU A 576 18.04 -0.31 -9.27
C GLU A 576 18.42 -1.18 -8.07
N HIS A 577 19.19 -2.25 -8.32
CA HIS A 577 19.75 -3.15 -7.30
C HIS A 577 18.71 -3.58 -6.24
N ASN A 578 17.56 -4.07 -6.65
CA ASN A 578 16.59 -4.71 -5.76
C ASN A 578 16.97 -6.18 -5.55
N LEU A 579 16.37 -6.86 -4.57
CA LEU A 579 16.65 -8.24 -4.20
C LEU A 579 18.12 -8.43 -3.76
N ILE A 580 18.62 -7.51 -2.93
CA ILE A 580 20.01 -7.53 -2.47
C ILE A 580 20.27 -8.51 -1.31
N CYS A 581 19.22 -9.02 -0.66
CA CYS A 581 19.31 -10.04 0.38
C CYS A 581 18.64 -11.34 -0.05
N ARG A 582 19.18 -12.49 0.38
CA ARG A 582 18.54 -13.78 0.16
C ARG A 582 17.38 -13.97 1.13
N TYR A 583 16.37 -14.74 0.72
CA TYR A 583 15.27 -15.21 1.59
C TYR A 583 14.44 -14.10 2.24
N GLN A 584 14.13 -13.03 1.48
CA GLN A 584 13.19 -11.99 1.90
C GLN A 584 11.78 -12.26 1.37
N PHE A 585 11.33 -13.50 1.48
CA PHE A 585 10.01 -13.99 1.03
C PHE A 585 9.76 -13.86 -0.48
N THR A 586 10.82 -13.61 -1.27
CA THR A 586 10.73 -13.34 -2.70
C THR A 586 11.98 -13.81 -3.43
N GLU A 587 11.87 -14.06 -4.75
CA GLU A 587 12.89 -14.76 -5.52
C GLU A 587 13.28 -14.05 -6.83
N GLY A 588 12.62 -12.96 -7.20
CA GLY A 588 12.90 -12.16 -8.38
C GLY A 588 12.71 -10.67 -8.12
N ILE A 589 13.17 -9.79 -8.99
CA ILE A 589 12.91 -8.35 -8.89
C ILE A 589 11.41 -8.10 -8.96
N ILE A 590 10.72 -8.77 -9.91
CA ILE A 590 9.27 -8.88 -9.96
C ILE A 590 8.92 -10.33 -9.66
N SER A 591 8.28 -10.56 -8.52
CA SER A 591 7.81 -11.88 -8.08
C SER A 591 6.30 -11.98 -8.23
N ILE A 592 5.83 -13.12 -8.78
CA ILE A 592 4.43 -13.37 -9.13
C ILE A 592 4.08 -14.78 -8.67
N TYR A 593 3.49 -14.95 -7.50
CA TYR A 593 3.10 -16.29 -7.05
C TYR A 593 2.11 -16.27 -5.89
N PRO A 594 1.18 -17.25 -5.85
CA PRO A 594 0.40 -17.54 -4.65
C PRO A 594 1.23 -18.36 -3.65
N GLU A 595 0.94 -18.21 -2.36
CA GLU A 595 1.45 -19.08 -1.29
C GLU A 595 0.74 -20.45 -1.30
N VAL A 596 1.05 -21.26 -2.31
CA VAL A 596 0.49 -22.60 -2.52
C VAL A 596 1.61 -23.64 -2.54
N LYS A 597 1.46 -24.71 -1.76
CA LYS A 597 2.49 -25.76 -1.65
C LYS A 597 2.65 -26.58 -2.92
N GLU A 598 1.55 -26.88 -3.58
CA GLU A 598 1.47 -27.77 -4.75
C GLU A 598 0.73 -27.06 -5.90
N PRO A 599 1.36 -26.06 -6.54
CA PRO A 599 0.71 -25.24 -7.58
C PRO A 599 0.28 -26.07 -8.81
N GLU A 600 0.91 -27.23 -9.03
CA GLU A 600 0.54 -28.16 -10.11
C GLU A 600 -0.83 -28.81 -9.92
N GLN A 601 -1.41 -28.79 -8.74
CA GLN A 601 -2.78 -29.25 -8.48
C GLN A 601 -3.86 -28.25 -8.93
N GLN A 602 -3.46 -27.00 -9.19
CA GLN A 602 -4.39 -25.99 -9.68
C GLN A 602 -4.86 -26.31 -11.11
N GLN A 603 -6.16 -26.21 -11.34
CA GLN A 603 -6.77 -26.38 -12.66
C GLN A 603 -6.68 -25.09 -13.48
N VAL A 604 -6.65 -23.93 -12.82
CA VAL A 604 -6.51 -22.59 -13.43
C VAL A 604 -5.30 -21.90 -12.82
N ARG A 605 -4.59 -21.11 -13.62
CA ARG A 605 -3.50 -20.28 -13.09
C ARG A 605 -4.07 -19.21 -12.17
N TYR A 606 -3.33 -18.91 -11.09
CA TYR A 606 -3.82 -17.97 -10.06
C TYR A 606 -3.80 -16.53 -10.55
N HIS A 607 -2.68 -16.06 -11.06
CA HIS A 607 -2.55 -14.72 -11.63
C HIS A 607 -2.71 -14.73 -13.14
N GLU A 608 -3.13 -13.61 -13.73
CA GLU A 608 -3.28 -13.51 -15.18
C GLU A 608 -3.12 -12.08 -15.71
N ASN A 609 -2.76 -11.94 -16.99
CA ASN A 609 -2.65 -10.68 -17.72
C ASN A 609 -1.70 -9.67 -17.06
N ILE A 610 -0.41 -9.96 -17.10
CA ILE A 610 0.64 -9.14 -16.51
C ILE A 610 1.53 -8.58 -17.60
N LEU A 611 1.52 -7.26 -17.77
CA LEU A 611 2.36 -6.56 -18.74
C LEU A 611 3.51 -5.85 -18.03
N ILE A 612 4.74 -6.16 -18.43
CA ILE A 612 5.98 -5.55 -17.93
C ILE A 612 6.67 -4.92 -19.13
N GLU A 613 6.58 -3.58 -19.26
CA GLU A 613 7.08 -2.93 -20.48
C GLU A 613 7.79 -1.59 -20.20
N ASN A 614 8.73 -1.25 -21.10
CA ASN A 614 9.43 0.04 -21.08
C ASN A 614 10.12 0.37 -19.75
N ASN A 615 10.47 -0.64 -18.94
CA ASN A 615 11.18 -0.43 -17.68
C ASN A 615 12.70 -0.44 -17.89
N THR A 616 13.41 0.19 -16.97
CA THR A 616 14.88 0.13 -16.89
C THR A 616 15.29 -0.69 -15.66
N PHE A 617 16.06 -1.75 -15.89
CA PHE A 617 16.67 -2.58 -14.84
C PHE A 617 18.18 -2.32 -14.80
N ILE A 618 18.69 -1.85 -13.68
CA ILE A 618 20.12 -1.79 -13.34
C ILE A 618 20.32 -2.76 -12.19
N THR A 619 20.89 -3.92 -12.46
CA THR A 619 20.82 -5.01 -11.50
C THR A 619 22.07 -5.91 -11.55
N HIS A 620 22.25 -6.72 -10.52
CA HIS A 620 23.17 -7.85 -10.54
C HIS A 620 22.46 -9.09 -11.13
N ARG A 621 23.14 -10.22 -11.19
CA ARG A 621 22.64 -11.46 -11.80
C ARG A 621 21.55 -12.14 -10.95
N VAL A 622 20.32 -11.65 -11.03
CA VAL A 622 19.13 -12.19 -10.35
C VAL A 622 17.97 -12.31 -11.32
N PRO A 623 16.93 -13.09 -11.00
CA PRO A 623 15.74 -13.13 -11.84
C PRO A 623 15.06 -11.75 -11.94
N LEU A 624 14.82 -11.30 -13.16
CA LEU A 624 13.99 -10.13 -13.45
C LEU A 624 12.54 -10.45 -13.12
N VAL A 625 12.09 -11.65 -13.56
CA VAL A 625 10.76 -12.19 -13.24
C VAL A 625 10.90 -13.61 -12.67
N TYR A 626 10.28 -13.82 -11.52
CA TYR A 626 10.07 -15.13 -10.93
C TYR A 626 8.56 -15.36 -10.80
N ALA A 627 8.02 -16.32 -11.53
CA ALA A 627 6.59 -16.53 -11.57
C ALA A 627 6.21 -17.99 -11.30
N ILE A 628 5.16 -18.17 -10.48
CA ILE A 628 4.50 -19.46 -10.26
C ILE A 628 3.01 -19.25 -10.45
N SER A 629 2.35 -20.17 -11.19
CA SER A 629 0.91 -20.15 -11.40
C SER A 629 0.36 -18.82 -11.92
N ALA A 630 0.96 -18.36 -13.01
CA ALA A 630 0.54 -17.17 -13.72
C ALA A 630 0.33 -17.45 -15.22
N ASP A 631 -0.59 -16.75 -15.84
CA ASP A 631 -0.88 -16.85 -17.27
C ASP A 631 -0.79 -15.49 -17.94
N ASN A 632 -0.46 -15.49 -19.24
CA ASN A 632 -0.35 -14.31 -20.08
C ASN A 632 0.54 -13.21 -19.47
N ILE A 633 1.82 -13.54 -19.26
CA ILE A 633 2.86 -12.60 -18.84
C ILE A 633 3.57 -12.10 -20.11
N ILE A 634 3.64 -10.79 -20.30
CA ILE A 634 4.33 -10.14 -21.42
C ILE A 634 5.44 -9.25 -20.86
N PHE A 635 6.69 -9.56 -21.24
CA PHE A 635 7.88 -8.78 -20.89
C PHE A 635 8.48 -8.20 -22.17
N ARG A 636 8.35 -6.89 -22.40
CA ARG A 636 8.78 -6.28 -23.66
C ARG A 636 9.34 -4.87 -23.51
N ASN A 637 10.19 -4.49 -24.45
CA ASN A 637 10.80 -3.15 -24.53
C ASN A 637 11.51 -2.72 -23.22
N ASN A 638 11.94 -3.69 -22.41
CA ASN A 638 12.63 -3.38 -21.16
C ASN A 638 14.14 -3.28 -21.42
N ARG A 639 14.77 -2.26 -20.83
CA ARG A 639 16.22 -2.10 -20.89
C ARG A 639 16.86 -2.74 -19.65
N VAL A 640 17.80 -3.65 -19.85
CA VAL A 640 18.47 -4.37 -18.75
C VAL A 640 19.98 -4.12 -18.81
N THR A 641 20.54 -3.63 -17.71
CA THR A 641 21.98 -3.49 -17.49
C THR A 641 22.36 -4.34 -16.28
N VAL A 642 23.28 -5.28 -16.48
CA VAL A 642 23.72 -6.22 -15.44
C VAL A 642 25.15 -5.87 -15.03
N ASP A 643 25.40 -5.81 -13.72
CA ASP A 643 26.72 -5.67 -13.11
C ASP A 643 26.99 -6.79 -12.09
N ASP A 644 28.17 -6.79 -11.49
CA ASP A 644 28.60 -7.77 -10.49
C ASP A 644 28.67 -7.16 -9.07
N LYS A 645 27.86 -6.13 -8.78
CA LYS A 645 27.88 -5.41 -7.49
C LYS A 645 27.48 -6.31 -6.32
N TYR A 646 26.57 -7.25 -6.56
CA TYR A 646 26.09 -8.21 -5.55
C TYR A 646 26.18 -9.64 -6.09
N ALA A 647 26.17 -10.61 -5.17
CA ALA A 647 26.25 -12.03 -5.51
C ALA A 647 25.05 -12.49 -6.35
N PRO A 648 25.25 -13.36 -7.35
CA PRO A 648 24.17 -13.85 -8.19
C PRO A 648 23.19 -14.74 -7.40
N MET A 649 21.92 -14.74 -7.81
CA MET A 649 20.89 -15.65 -7.33
C MET A 649 20.38 -16.55 -8.47
N HIS A 650 19.90 -17.74 -8.14
CA HIS A 650 19.32 -18.71 -9.08
C HIS A 650 20.18 -18.98 -10.33
N GLY A 651 21.51 -18.98 -10.19
CA GLY A 651 22.45 -19.16 -11.30
C GLY A 651 22.46 -18.03 -12.33
N GLY A 652 21.94 -16.85 -11.97
CA GLY A 652 21.89 -15.67 -12.85
C GLY A 652 20.84 -15.75 -13.95
N ARG A 653 19.87 -16.65 -13.85
CA ARG A 653 18.78 -16.78 -14.84
C ARG A 653 17.84 -15.57 -14.76
N PRO A 654 17.54 -14.87 -15.87
CA PRO A 654 16.68 -13.69 -15.87
C PRO A 654 15.19 -14.02 -15.67
N PHE A 655 14.76 -15.21 -16.07
CA PHE A 655 13.37 -15.65 -15.95
C PHE A 655 13.31 -17.03 -15.29
N ILE A 656 12.41 -17.17 -14.31
CA ILE A 656 12.08 -18.45 -13.67
C ILE A 656 10.56 -18.57 -13.67
N LEU A 657 10.06 -19.54 -14.44
CA LEU A 657 8.63 -19.74 -14.66
C LEU A 657 8.28 -21.17 -14.25
N LYS A 658 7.34 -21.32 -13.31
CA LYS A 658 6.87 -22.62 -12.85
C LYS A 658 5.35 -22.67 -12.93
N HIS A 659 4.81 -23.71 -13.53
CA HIS A 659 3.36 -23.87 -13.68
C HIS A 659 2.69 -22.60 -14.26
N CYS A 660 3.35 -21.96 -15.24
CA CYS A 660 2.85 -20.79 -15.96
C CYS A 660 2.22 -21.18 -17.29
N GLY A 661 1.30 -20.36 -17.78
CA GLY A 661 0.75 -20.47 -19.12
C GLY A 661 1.62 -19.70 -20.14
N ARG A 662 0.99 -18.78 -20.90
CA ARG A 662 1.69 -17.98 -21.91
C ARG A 662 2.69 -17.03 -21.25
N PHE A 663 3.93 -17.06 -21.74
CA PHE A 663 4.97 -16.08 -21.44
C PHE A 663 5.58 -15.58 -22.76
N GLU A 664 5.66 -14.27 -22.93
CA GLU A 664 6.32 -13.63 -24.07
C GLU A 664 7.41 -12.68 -23.58
N SER A 665 8.57 -12.74 -24.22
CA SER A 665 9.69 -11.83 -23.95
C SER A 665 10.43 -11.51 -25.24
N ASP A 666 10.76 -10.25 -25.45
CA ASP A 666 11.68 -9.78 -26.49
C ASP A 666 13.14 -9.73 -26.01
N ALA A 667 13.39 -9.91 -24.72
CA ALA A 667 14.75 -10.10 -24.20
C ALA A 667 15.30 -11.43 -24.73
N ALA A 668 16.55 -11.40 -25.25
CA ALA A 668 17.21 -12.62 -25.72
C ALA A 668 17.19 -13.67 -24.59
N ALA A 669 16.59 -14.82 -24.85
CA ALA A 669 16.64 -15.94 -23.94
C ALA A 669 18.12 -16.29 -23.72
N PRO A 670 18.61 -16.43 -22.46
CA PRO A 670 19.90 -17.03 -22.26
C PRO A 670 19.86 -18.42 -22.86
N ALA A 671 20.92 -18.80 -23.58
CA ALA A 671 21.05 -20.11 -24.19
C ALA A 671 20.66 -21.18 -23.17
N SER A 672 19.71 -22.03 -23.52
CA SER A 672 19.36 -23.20 -22.72
C SER A 672 20.58 -24.10 -22.60
N GLU A 673 21.12 -24.26 -21.40
CA GLU A 673 21.98 -25.39 -21.09
C GLU A 673 21.15 -26.64 -20.82
#